data_e883cb902713ba7a1524353e3f8d8987
#
_entry.id   e883cb902713ba7a1524353e3f8d8987
#
_cell.length_a   1.000
_cell.length_b   1.000
_cell.length_c   1.000
_cell.angle_alpha   90.00
_cell.angle_beta   90.00
_cell.angle_gamma   90.00
#
_symmetry.space_group_name_H-M   'P 1'
#
loop_
_entity.id
_entity.type
_entity.pdbx_description
1 polymer ?
#
loop_
_entity_poly.entity_id
_entity_poly.type
_entity_poly.pdbx_seq_one_letter_code
_entity_poly.pdbx_strand_id
1 'polypeptide(L)'
;MTQHIVSCAGSRLPLPQFQRKDRTDSMIQSIIKRDGRVVLYDQAKIAAAILRALEVSGDGNAADAARVANDVQRDLESQFSAQKAPDIEAIQDAVEKQLMNHGFSAAAKAYILYRANRTRAREANTSLMKTIDEITNIDARISDMKRDNANIDGNTAMGSMLQIGAAGAKAYNEMYLLRPEHAKAYREGDIHIHDFDFYSLTTTCCQIDILKLFHGGFSTGHGYLREPQSIQSYAALAAIAIQSNQNDQHGGQSIPNFDYGMAEGVAKTYRKAYIRLLTEALEDRLDLENEAEAVKGIVSAAENICKETARIRNCAQFDPAVSVGLQKQYDLPQETADSLIARARKRALKKADRDTYQAMEGFVHNLNTMHSRAGAQTPFSSINYGTDTTPEGRMVIRNVLLALEAGLGHGETCIFPIHIFKVKEGVNYNEGDPNYDLFRLSCRVSAKRLFPNYTFLDAPFNLQYYVPGRPETEVATMGCRTRVMGNVYDPTRQIAYSRGNLSFTSINLPRLAIESQGNEQLFYEKLQAMLELVTQQLLDRFEIQANKHIYNYPFLMGQGVWLDSDHLTLQDDLREVLKHGTLSIGFIGLAETLTSLYGRHHGEGEDIQAKGLEILNFMRTYCDNKSREMQMNITLLGTPAEGLSGRFIRMDKKRYGKIPGVTDREYYTNSFHIPVWYPISVYDKIRLEGPYHALCNAGHISYVELDGDTAHNVEAFETVVRHMHDCGVGYGSINHPVDRDPICGYVGIIGDVCPRCGRREGEEIAPERVEELRRMYPEMPAFQGIE
;
A
#
# COMPACT_ATOMS: atom_id res chain seq x y z
N MET A 1 12.36 -11.53 -36.47
CA MET A 1 13.45 -12.52 -36.36
C MET A 1 13.13 -13.27 -35.08
N THR A 2 12.29 -14.22 -35.12
CA THR A 2 12.39 -15.69 -35.32
C THR A 2 13.28 -16.39 -34.29
N GLN A 3 12.61 -17.11 -33.37
CA GLN A 3 12.97 -18.39 -32.76
C GLN A 3 14.15 -18.43 -31.78
N HIS A 4 13.77 -18.66 -30.49
CA HIS A 4 14.24 -19.86 -29.78
C HIS A 4 13.29 -20.14 -28.61
N ILE A 5 12.23 -20.87 -28.90
CA ILE A 5 11.52 -21.66 -27.88
C ILE A 5 12.37 -22.90 -27.68
N VAL A 6 13.09 -22.97 -26.55
CA VAL A 6 13.75 -24.21 -26.14
C VAL A 6 12.68 -25.16 -25.62
N SER A 7 12.25 -26.05 -26.46
CA SER A 7 11.49 -27.25 -26.11
C SER A 7 12.42 -28.18 -25.30
N CYS A 8 12.22 -28.23 -23.97
CA CYS A 8 12.67 -29.36 -23.18
C CYS A 8 11.84 -30.60 -23.47
N ALA A 9 12.05 -31.18 -24.67
CA ALA A 9 11.66 -32.55 -24.93
C ALA A 9 12.57 -33.47 -24.11
N GLY A 10 12.03 -33.93 -22.94
CA GLY A 10 12.70 -34.94 -22.13
C GLY A 10 12.97 -36.15 -23.02
N SER A 11 14.26 -36.45 -23.21
CA SER A 11 14.73 -37.72 -23.77
C SER A 11 14.15 -38.85 -22.97
N ARG A 12 13.20 -39.58 -23.57
CA ARG A 12 12.75 -40.91 -23.06
C ARG A 12 13.93 -41.85 -23.21
N LEU A 13 14.69 -42.04 -22.16
CA LEU A 13 15.52 -43.21 -22.01
C LEU A 13 14.62 -44.42 -22.07
N PRO A 14 14.97 -45.48 -22.82
CA PRO A 14 14.18 -46.70 -22.87
C PRO A 14 14.12 -47.29 -21.45
N LEU A 15 12.94 -47.51 -20.96
CA LEU A 15 12.72 -48.24 -19.73
C LEU A 15 13.24 -49.67 -19.90
N PRO A 16 13.99 -50.22 -18.95
CA PRO A 16 14.38 -51.62 -19.01
C PRO A 16 13.13 -52.48 -19.21
N GLN A 17 13.15 -53.33 -20.24
CA GLN A 17 12.09 -54.31 -20.48
C GLN A 17 12.05 -55.26 -19.32
N PHE A 18 11.20 -55.00 -18.35
CA PHE A 18 10.79 -56.02 -17.38
C PHE A 18 9.98 -57.04 -18.16
N GLN A 19 10.51 -58.26 -18.23
CA GLN A 19 9.80 -59.41 -18.84
C GLN A 19 8.45 -59.55 -18.16
N ARG A 20 7.36 -59.46 -18.95
CA ARG A 20 5.99 -59.81 -18.52
C ARG A 20 5.99 -61.28 -18.10
N LYS A 21 6.19 -61.53 -16.80
CA LYS A 21 5.82 -62.83 -16.23
C LYS A 21 4.29 -62.89 -16.11
N ASP A 22 3.78 -64.08 -16.37
CA ASP A 22 2.38 -64.41 -16.47
C ASP A 22 1.45 -63.80 -15.41
N ARG A 23 0.28 -63.35 -15.85
CA ARG A 23 -0.78 -62.66 -15.13
C ARG A 23 -1.62 -63.52 -14.18
N THR A 24 -1.09 -64.57 -13.56
CA THR A 24 -1.95 -65.58 -12.95
C THR A 24 -1.92 -65.69 -11.41
N ASP A 25 -1.14 -64.91 -10.67
CA ASP A 25 -1.02 -65.15 -9.22
C ASP A 25 -1.19 -63.94 -8.28
N SER A 26 -1.65 -62.80 -8.73
CA SER A 26 -1.94 -61.71 -7.78
C SER A 26 -3.39 -61.70 -7.32
N MET A 27 -3.61 -61.76 -5.99
CA MET A 27 -4.93 -61.65 -5.40
C MET A 27 -5.58 -60.27 -5.59
N ILE A 28 -4.78 -59.21 -5.88
CA ILE A 28 -5.25 -57.86 -6.17
C ILE A 28 -5.31 -57.65 -7.70
N GLN A 29 -6.51 -57.58 -8.25
CA GLN A 29 -6.72 -57.38 -9.70
C GLN A 29 -6.91 -55.90 -10.08
N SER A 30 -7.36 -55.05 -9.14
CA SER A 30 -7.70 -53.64 -9.38
C SER A 30 -7.33 -52.74 -8.21
N ILE A 31 -7.22 -51.43 -8.50
CA ILE A 31 -7.01 -50.40 -7.51
C ILE A 31 -8.03 -49.29 -7.71
N ILE A 32 -8.37 -48.59 -6.65
CA ILE A 32 -9.24 -47.40 -6.67
C ILE A 32 -8.36 -46.19 -6.77
N LYS A 33 -8.53 -45.39 -7.85
CA LYS A 33 -7.90 -44.07 -7.97
C LYS A 33 -8.60 -43.08 -7.08
N ARG A 34 -7.92 -41.92 -6.81
CA ARG A 34 -8.48 -40.86 -5.99
C ARG A 34 -9.76 -40.22 -6.54
N ASP A 35 -10.00 -40.32 -7.85
CA ASP A 35 -11.22 -39.89 -8.53
C ASP A 35 -12.35 -40.93 -8.53
N GLY A 36 -12.16 -42.00 -7.73
CA GLY A 36 -13.12 -43.13 -7.60
C GLY A 36 -13.06 -44.15 -8.74
N ARG A 37 -12.31 -43.92 -9.82
CA ARG A 37 -12.19 -44.87 -10.93
C ARG A 37 -11.43 -46.11 -10.50
N VAL A 38 -11.96 -47.29 -10.89
CA VAL A 38 -11.30 -48.54 -10.70
C VAL A 38 -10.43 -48.87 -11.93
N VAL A 39 -9.15 -49.14 -11.73
CA VAL A 39 -8.21 -49.49 -12.79
C VAL A 39 -7.44 -50.77 -12.43
N LEU A 40 -6.88 -51.42 -13.43
CA LEU A 40 -6.07 -52.66 -13.19
C LEU A 40 -4.84 -52.32 -12.34
N TYR A 41 -4.53 -53.23 -11.43
CA TYR A 41 -3.32 -53.21 -10.63
C TYR A 41 -2.09 -53.36 -11.55
N ASP A 42 -1.05 -52.59 -11.31
CA ASP A 42 0.17 -52.58 -12.13
C ASP A 42 1.39 -52.41 -11.21
N GLN A 43 2.00 -53.51 -10.82
CA GLN A 43 3.17 -53.54 -9.95
C GLN A 43 4.37 -52.80 -10.57
N ALA A 44 4.51 -52.80 -11.91
CA ALA A 44 5.62 -52.13 -12.56
C ALA A 44 5.62 -50.60 -12.32
N LYS A 45 4.46 -49.99 -12.14
CA LYS A 45 4.34 -48.55 -11.76
C LYS A 45 4.79 -48.31 -10.35
N ILE A 46 4.56 -49.22 -9.43
CA ILE A 46 5.03 -49.15 -8.05
C ILE A 46 6.57 -49.26 -8.04
N ALA A 47 7.12 -50.27 -8.72
CA ALA A 47 8.57 -50.48 -8.85
C ALA A 47 9.27 -49.24 -9.48
N ALA A 48 8.66 -48.64 -10.52
CA ALA A 48 9.20 -47.42 -11.15
C ALA A 48 9.18 -46.20 -10.21
N ALA A 49 8.16 -46.09 -9.35
CA ALA A 49 8.09 -44.99 -8.38
C ALA A 49 9.14 -45.16 -7.26
N ILE A 50 9.32 -46.40 -6.80
CA ILE A 50 10.36 -46.75 -5.81
C ILE A 50 11.75 -46.50 -6.39
N LEU A 51 12.01 -46.93 -7.64
CA LEU A 51 13.30 -46.73 -8.30
C LEU A 51 13.68 -45.23 -8.35
N ARG A 52 12.77 -44.38 -8.73
CA ARG A 52 13.01 -42.92 -8.73
C ARG A 52 13.38 -42.37 -7.35
N ALA A 53 12.75 -42.84 -6.30
CA ALA A 53 13.09 -42.43 -4.94
C ALA A 53 14.49 -42.91 -4.54
N LEU A 54 14.87 -44.13 -4.91
CA LEU A 54 16.21 -44.71 -4.68
C LEU A 54 17.29 -43.96 -5.50
N GLU A 55 17.02 -43.64 -6.76
CA GLU A 55 17.93 -42.85 -7.61
C GLU A 55 18.17 -41.43 -7.07
N VAL A 56 17.13 -40.77 -6.63
CA VAL A 56 17.23 -39.39 -6.05
C VAL A 56 18.00 -39.38 -4.75
N SER A 57 17.90 -40.42 -3.93
CA SER A 57 18.59 -40.55 -2.65
C SER A 57 20.00 -41.18 -2.76
N GLY A 58 20.28 -41.85 -3.88
CA GLY A 58 21.52 -42.60 -4.06
C GLY A 58 21.58 -43.91 -3.23
N ASP A 59 20.44 -44.35 -2.68
CA ASP A 59 20.37 -45.46 -1.70
C ASP A 59 20.28 -46.84 -2.34
N GLY A 60 19.98 -46.99 -3.64
CA GLY A 60 19.76 -48.31 -4.25
C GLY A 60 19.60 -48.28 -5.76
N ASN A 61 19.27 -49.43 -6.33
CA ASN A 61 19.20 -49.69 -7.76
C ASN A 61 17.87 -50.37 -8.18
N ALA A 62 17.76 -50.74 -9.45
CA ALA A 62 16.56 -51.36 -10.02
C ALA A 62 16.22 -52.72 -9.39
N ALA A 63 17.21 -53.51 -8.94
CA ALA A 63 16.96 -54.78 -8.25
C ALA A 63 16.38 -54.58 -6.85
N ASP A 64 16.83 -53.49 -6.17
CA ASP A 64 16.29 -53.11 -4.87
C ASP A 64 14.84 -52.63 -5.02
N ALA A 65 14.56 -51.80 -6.05
CA ALA A 65 13.21 -51.36 -6.33
C ALA A 65 12.24 -52.52 -6.60
N ALA A 66 12.67 -53.53 -7.36
CA ALA A 66 11.86 -54.70 -7.63
C ALA A 66 11.59 -55.53 -6.34
N ARG A 67 12.60 -55.65 -5.47
CA ARG A 67 12.48 -56.36 -4.19
C ARG A 67 11.48 -55.66 -3.26
N VAL A 68 11.62 -54.33 -3.10
CA VAL A 68 10.69 -53.54 -2.27
C VAL A 68 9.28 -53.59 -2.86
N ALA A 69 9.11 -53.50 -4.20
CA ALA A 69 7.80 -53.58 -4.85
C ALA A 69 7.12 -54.95 -4.64
N ASN A 70 7.86 -56.05 -4.60
CA ASN A 70 7.34 -57.39 -4.28
C ASN A 70 6.83 -57.45 -2.83
N ASP A 71 7.54 -56.81 -1.89
CA ASP A 71 7.11 -56.78 -0.49
C ASP A 71 5.92 -55.85 -0.26
N VAL A 72 5.83 -54.73 -1.00
CA VAL A 72 4.63 -53.88 -1.07
C VAL A 72 3.43 -54.69 -1.55
N GLN A 73 3.59 -55.47 -2.62
CA GLN A 73 2.52 -56.33 -3.11
C GLN A 73 2.07 -57.34 -2.03
N ARG A 74 2.99 -58.00 -1.37
CA ARG A 74 2.67 -58.98 -0.29
C ARG A 74 1.96 -58.28 0.89
N ASP A 75 2.39 -57.11 1.28
CA ASP A 75 1.76 -56.36 2.36
C ASP A 75 0.32 -55.95 1.98
N LEU A 76 0.10 -55.52 0.75
CA LEU A 76 -1.22 -55.20 0.25
C LEU A 76 -2.13 -56.46 0.13
N GLU A 77 -1.61 -57.58 -0.35
CA GLU A 77 -2.36 -58.84 -0.46
C GLU A 77 -2.76 -59.42 0.90
N SER A 78 -2.06 -59.07 1.97
CA SER A 78 -2.45 -59.43 3.34
C SER A 78 -3.65 -58.66 3.87
N GLN A 79 -3.95 -57.47 3.28
CA GLN A 79 -4.98 -56.51 3.76
C GLN A 79 -6.16 -56.38 2.81
N PHE A 80 -5.96 -56.67 1.51
CA PHE A 80 -6.92 -56.48 0.44
C PHE A 80 -7.13 -57.75 -0.38
N SER A 81 -8.24 -57.82 -1.12
CA SER A 81 -8.61 -58.98 -1.93
C SER A 81 -9.22 -58.53 -3.27
N ALA A 82 -9.55 -59.47 -4.13
CA ALA A 82 -10.23 -59.18 -5.39
C ALA A 82 -11.58 -58.47 -5.21
N GLN A 83 -12.24 -58.63 -4.06
CA GLN A 83 -13.50 -57.99 -3.71
C GLN A 83 -13.32 -56.67 -2.95
N LYS A 84 -12.13 -56.43 -2.39
CA LYS A 84 -11.78 -55.18 -1.66
C LYS A 84 -10.47 -54.65 -2.21
N ALA A 85 -10.57 -53.86 -3.27
CA ALA A 85 -9.42 -53.24 -3.93
C ALA A 85 -8.78 -52.15 -3.04
N PRO A 86 -7.43 -52.06 -2.98
CA PRO A 86 -6.75 -50.97 -2.30
C PRO A 86 -6.95 -49.64 -3.04
N ASP A 87 -7.05 -48.55 -2.29
CA ASP A 87 -6.94 -47.23 -2.85
C ASP A 87 -5.47 -46.80 -3.03
N ILE A 88 -5.28 -45.69 -3.70
CA ILE A 88 -3.92 -45.21 -3.99
C ILE A 88 -3.17 -44.79 -2.73
N GLU A 89 -3.85 -44.34 -1.67
CA GLU A 89 -3.23 -43.94 -0.41
C GLU A 89 -2.68 -45.15 0.33
N ALA A 90 -3.47 -46.24 0.42
CA ALA A 90 -3.01 -47.51 1.00
C ALA A 90 -1.77 -48.07 0.29
N ILE A 91 -1.70 -47.94 -1.04
CA ILE A 91 -0.52 -48.34 -1.81
C ILE A 91 0.69 -47.49 -1.45
N GLN A 92 0.51 -46.16 -1.33
CA GLN A 92 1.61 -45.26 -0.99
C GLN A 92 2.11 -45.49 0.43
N ASP A 93 1.20 -45.72 1.38
CA ASP A 93 1.56 -46.03 2.77
C ASP A 93 2.36 -47.35 2.85
N ALA A 94 1.96 -48.35 2.06
CA ALA A 94 2.70 -49.60 1.96
C ALA A 94 4.11 -49.41 1.36
N VAL A 95 4.26 -48.56 0.35
CA VAL A 95 5.58 -48.21 -0.22
C VAL A 95 6.46 -47.52 0.81
N GLU A 96 5.96 -46.53 1.54
CA GLU A 96 6.71 -45.82 2.59
C GLU A 96 7.19 -46.80 3.68
N LYS A 97 6.28 -47.65 4.16
CA LYS A 97 6.57 -48.66 5.17
C LYS A 97 7.65 -49.65 4.69
N GLN A 98 7.56 -50.16 3.47
CA GLN A 98 8.52 -51.13 2.96
C GLN A 98 9.89 -50.52 2.64
N LEU A 99 9.95 -49.24 2.17
CA LEU A 99 11.22 -48.51 2.04
C LEU A 99 11.93 -48.37 3.39
N MET A 100 11.20 -48.08 4.47
CA MET A 100 11.76 -48.00 5.82
C MET A 100 12.22 -49.39 6.33
N ASN A 101 11.40 -50.42 6.13
CA ASN A 101 11.72 -51.78 6.54
C ASN A 101 12.98 -52.36 5.87
N HIS A 102 13.26 -51.97 4.65
CA HIS A 102 14.46 -52.32 3.90
C HIS A 102 15.69 -51.45 4.22
N GLY A 103 15.55 -50.46 5.14
CA GLY A 103 16.63 -49.59 5.55
C GLY A 103 16.93 -48.42 4.60
N PHE A 104 16.12 -48.20 3.57
CA PHE A 104 16.25 -47.09 2.60
C PHE A 104 15.63 -45.78 3.17
N SER A 105 16.17 -45.31 4.28
CA SER A 105 15.60 -44.17 5.03
C SER A 105 15.62 -42.88 4.24
N ALA A 106 16.67 -42.60 3.45
CA ALA A 106 16.77 -41.40 2.62
C ALA A 106 15.79 -41.46 1.43
N ALA A 107 15.63 -42.65 0.82
CA ALA A 107 14.64 -42.88 -0.23
C ALA A 107 13.20 -42.77 0.31
N ALA A 108 12.92 -43.30 1.50
CA ALA A 108 11.62 -43.18 2.17
C ALA A 108 11.30 -41.69 2.41
N LYS A 109 12.26 -40.94 2.96
CA LYS A 109 12.10 -39.46 3.14
C LYS A 109 11.86 -38.74 1.82
N ALA A 110 12.60 -39.05 0.76
CA ALA A 110 12.41 -38.48 -0.57
C ALA A 110 11.01 -38.78 -1.13
N TYR A 111 10.52 -40.01 -0.95
CA TYR A 111 9.21 -40.47 -1.39
C TYR A 111 8.09 -39.74 -0.64
N ILE A 112 8.17 -39.63 0.68
CA ILE A 112 7.22 -38.92 1.55
C ILE A 112 7.14 -37.43 1.15
N LEU A 113 8.29 -36.76 0.98
CA LEU A 113 8.35 -35.35 0.56
C LEU A 113 7.74 -35.17 -0.84
N TYR A 114 8.05 -36.07 -1.78
CA TYR A 114 7.46 -35.99 -3.12
C TYR A 114 5.92 -36.16 -3.09
N ARG A 115 5.43 -37.13 -2.30
CA ARG A 115 3.99 -37.35 -2.09
C ARG A 115 3.33 -36.11 -1.49
N ALA A 116 3.90 -35.55 -0.43
CA ALA A 116 3.40 -34.37 0.24
C ALA A 116 3.33 -33.15 -0.73
N ASN A 117 4.38 -32.95 -1.53
CA ASN A 117 4.42 -31.88 -2.51
C ASN A 117 3.36 -32.05 -3.62
N ARG A 118 3.18 -33.30 -4.10
CA ARG A 118 2.14 -33.59 -5.09
C ARG A 118 0.72 -33.45 -4.55
N THR A 119 0.50 -33.76 -3.28
CA THR A 119 -0.80 -33.59 -2.64
C THR A 119 -1.09 -32.10 -2.48
N ARG A 120 -0.12 -31.31 -1.99
CA ARG A 120 -0.23 -29.84 -1.91
C ARG A 120 -0.55 -29.20 -3.26
N ALA A 121 0.17 -29.58 -4.32
CA ALA A 121 -0.06 -29.05 -5.65
C ALA A 121 -1.48 -29.33 -6.18
N ARG A 122 -2.07 -30.47 -5.81
CA ARG A 122 -3.44 -30.81 -6.20
C ARG A 122 -4.49 -30.08 -5.37
N GLU A 123 -4.28 -29.98 -4.06
CA GLU A 123 -5.16 -29.23 -3.17
C GLU A 123 -5.20 -27.77 -3.56
N ALA A 124 -4.05 -27.18 -3.85
CA ALA A 124 -3.92 -25.81 -4.33
C ALA A 124 -4.59 -25.61 -5.69
N ASN A 125 -4.43 -26.53 -6.64
CA ASN A 125 -5.13 -26.49 -7.94
C ASN A 125 -6.66 -26.55 -7.75
N THR A 126 -7.16 -27.39 -6.86
CA THR A 126 -8.61 -27.50 -6.60
C THR A 126 -9.13 -26.24 -5.92
N SER A 127 -8.38 -25.67 -4.96
CA SER A 127 -8.71 -24.42 -4.30
C SER A 127 -8.67 -23.25 -5.27
N LEU A 128 -7.62 -23.15 -6.10
CA LEU A 128 -7.49 -22.10 -7.12
C LEU A 128 -8.66 -22.12 -8.11
N MET A 129 -9.07 -23.32 -8.59
CA MET A 129 -10.20 -23.42 -9.53
C MET A 129 -11.52 -22.97 -8.90
N LYS A 130 -11.76 -23.29 -7.61
CA LYS A 130 -12.94 -22.80 -6.88
C LYS A 130 -12.90 -21.27 -6.73
N THR A 131 -11.74 -20.72 -6.38
CA THR A 131 -11.55 -19.27 -6.28
C THR A 131 -11.82 -18.56 -7.61
N ILE A 132 -11.34 -19.12 -8.72
CA ILE A 132 -11.61 -18.57 -10.06
C ILE A 132 -13.10 -18.64 -10.40
N ASP A 133 -13.78 -19.73 -10.06
CA ASP A 133 -15.22 -19.89 -10.25
C ASP A 133 -16.00 -18.84 -9.44
N GLU A 134 -15.66 -18.62 -8.18
CA GLU A 134 -16.24 -17.58 -7.31
C GLU A 134 -16.03 -16.17 -7.90
N ILE A 135 -14.79 -15.84 -8.30
CA ILE A 135 -14.49 -14.54 -8.92
C ILE A 135 -15.30 -14.33 -10.20
N THR A 136 -15.51 -15.40 -10.97
CA THR A 136 -16.21 -15.31 -12.26
C THR A 136 -17.72 -15.18 -12.12
N ASN A 137 -18.32 -15.85 -11.14
CA ASN A 137 -19.76 -16.07 -11.08
C ASN A 137 -20.49 -15.39 -9.92
N ILE A 138 -19.78 -14.85 -8.92
CA ILE A 138 -20.40 -14.23 -7.73
C ILE A 138 -20.26 -12.71 -7.78
N ASP A 139 -21.34 -12.00 -7.41
CA ASP A 139 -21.34 -10.53 -7.30
C ASP A 139 -20.31 -10.05 -6.26
N ALA A 140 -19.54 -9.02 -6.59
CA ALA A 140 -18.53 -8.43 -5.72
C ALA A 140 -19.10 -7.92 -4.37
N ARG A 141 -20.38 -7.57 -4.34
CA ARG A 141 -21.06 -7.14 -3.10
C ARG A 141 -21.26 -8.27 -2.10
N ILE A 142 -21.25 -9.52 -2.54
CA ILE A 142 -21.50 -10.72 -1.74
C ILE A 142 -20.20 -11.48 -1.47
N SER A 143 -19.19 -11.35 -2.35
CA SER A 143 -17.92 -12.09 -2.24
C SER A 143 -16.89 -11.30 -1.43
N ASP A 144 -16.45 -11.85 -0.30
CA ASP A 144 -15.32 -11.30 0.47
C ASP A 144 -14.05 -11.20 -0.37
N MET A 145 -13.83 -12.16 -1.27
CA MET A 145 -12.65 -12.18 -2.16
C MET A 145 -12.64 -11.05 -3.18
N LYS A 146 -13.81 -10.61 -3.65
CA LYS A 146 -13.92 -9.50 -4.60
C LYS A 146 -13.85 -8.13 -3.93
N ARG A 147 -13.94 -8.06 -2.60
CA ARG A 147 -13.88 -6.83 -1.80
C ARG A 147 -12.53 -6.63 -1.09
N ASP A 148 -11.60 -7.54 -1.24
CA ASP A 148 -10.27 -7.48 -0.58
C ASP A 148 -9.47 -6.22 -0.93
N ASN A 149 -9.81 -5.53 -2.02
CA ASN A 149 -9.11 -4.33 -2.46
C ASN A 149 -10.12 -3.23 -2.82
N ALA A 150 -10.23 -2.21 -1.98
CA ALA A 150 -11.22 -1.14 -2.09
C ALA A 150 -11.09 -0.27 -3.36
N ASN A 151 -9.94 -0.25 -4.01
CA ASN A 151 -9.69 0.54 -5.22
C ASN A 151 -9.82 -0.27 -6.52
N ILE A 152 -10.29 -1.53 -6.46
CA ILE A 152 -10.59 -2.36 -7.62
C ILE A 152 -12.11 -2.57 -7.72
N ASP A 153 -12.68 -2.30 -8.89
CA ASP A 153 -14.06 -2.73 -9.18
C ASP A 153 -14.07 -4.20 -9.64
N GLY A 154 -14.36 -5.09 -8.68
CA GLY A 154 -14.39 -6.54 -8.88
C GLY A 154 -15.49 -7.05 -9.83
N ASN A 155 -16.48 -6.22 -10.19
CA ASN A 155 -17.54 -6.59 -11.14
C ASN A 155 -17.19 -6.30 -12.59
N THR A 156 -16.16 -5.50 -12.85
CA THR A 156 -15.67 -5.28 -14.21
C THR A 156 -14.89 -6.50 -14.74
N ALA A 157 -14.91 -6.72 -16.05
CA ALA A 157 -14.14 -7.81 -16.68
C ALA A 157 -12.63 -7.71 -16.36
N MET A 158 -12.08 -6.49 -16.39
CA MET A 158 -10.67 -6.26 -16.08
C MET A 158 -10.38 -6.41 -14.59
N GLY A 159 -11.28 -5.99 -13.69
CA GLY A 159 -11.16 -6.23 -12.25
C GLY A 159 -11.19 -7.71 -11.92
N SER A 160 -12.10 -8.49 -12.52
CA SER A 160 -12.13 -9.95 -12.39
C SER A 160 -10.84 -10.60 -12.91
N MET A 161 -10.33 -10.17 -14.06
CA MET A 161 -9.06 -10.68 -14.61
C MET A 161 -7.88 -10.38 -13.70
N LEU A 162 -7.80 -9.19 -13.12
CA LEU A 162 -6.76 -8.83 -12.17
C LEU A 162 -6.82 -9.71 -10.91
N GLN A 163 -8.02 -9.98 -10.39
CA GLN A 163 -8.21 -10.87 -9.24
C GLN A 163 -7.89 -12.34 -9.54
N ILE A 164 -8.21 -12.84 -10.73
CA ILE A 164 -7.79 -14.19 -11.19
C ILE A 164 -6.27 -14.27 -11.25
N GLY A 165 -5.61 -13.22 -11.80
CA GLY A 165 -4.16 -13.12 -11.81
C GLY A 165 -3.55 -13.13 -10.41
N ALA A 166 -4.12 -12.37 -9.49
CA ALA A 166 -3.71 -12.33 -8.08
C ALA A 166 -3.86 -13.70 -7.40
N ALA A 167 -4.98 -14.40 -7.60
CA ALA A 167 -5.19 -15.74 -7.05
C ALA A 167 -4.15 -16.76 -7.59
N GLY A 168 -3.87 -16.70 -8.89
CA GLY A 168 -2.84 -17.52 -9.52
C GLY A 168 -1.43 -17.25 -8.99
N ALA A 169 -1.08 -15.97 -8.84
CA ALA A 169 0.21 -15.54 -8.28
C ALA A 169 0.38 -15.98 -6.82
N LYS A 170 -0.64 -15.80 -5.98
CA LYS A 170 -0.62 -16.28 -4.57
C LYS A 170 -0.37 -17.79 -4.50
N ALA A 171 -1.08 -18.56 -5.32
CA ALA A 171 -0.89 -20.03 -5.37
C ALA A 171 0.53 -20.42 -5.82
N TYR A 172 1.07 -19.74 -6.84
CA TYR A 172 2.43 -19.95 -7.31
C TYR A 172 3.47 -19.62 -6.22
N ASN A 173 3.35 -18.44 -5.59
CA ASN A 173 4.27 -17.99 -4.57
C ASN A 173 4.28 -18.93 -3.34
N GLU A 174 3.10 -19.41 -2.89
CA GLU A 174 3.00 -20.34 -1.77
C GLU A 174 3.63 -21.70 -2.08
N MET A 175 3.42 -22.21 -3.30
CA MET A 175 3.89 -23.56 -3.66
C MET A 175 5.37 -23.64 -4.01
N TYR A 176 5.91 -22.59 -4.63
CA TYR A 176 7.22 -22.66 -5.28
C TYR A 176 8.27 -21.70 -4.72
N LEU A 177 7.87 -20.57 -4.14
CA LEU A 177 8.81 -19.56 -3.68
C LEU A 177 8.99 -19.53 -2.16
N LEU A 178 7.92 -19.73 -1.40
CA LEU A 178 8.06 -19.78 0.05
C LEU A 178 8.75 -21.07 0.51
N ARG A 179 9.62 -20.95 1.50
CA ARG A 179 10.12 -22.10 2.24
C ARG A 179 8.96 -22.83 2.93
N PRO A 180 9.06 -24.14 3.15
CA PRO A 180 7.98 -24.93 3.76
C PRO A 180 7.48 -24.37 5.10
N GLU A 181 8.38 -23.89 5.95
CA GLU A 181 8.07 -23.29 7.25
C GLU A 181 7.31 -21.96 7.11
N HIS A 182 7.71 -21.09 6.16
CA HIS A 182 7.02 -19.84 5.88
C HIS A 182 5.63 -20.08 5.28
N ALA A 183 5.53 -21.04 4.34
CA ALA A 183 4.26 -21.43 3.74
C ALA A 183 3.29 -22.03 4.78
N LYS A 184 3.82 -22.81 5.74
CA LYS A 184 3.04 -23.35 6.84
C LYS A 184 2.51 -22.23 7.75
N ALA A 185 3.39 -21.36 8.22
CA ALA A 185 3.03 -20.25 9.11
C ALA A 185 1.99 -19.30 8.46
N TYR A 186 2.15 -18.99 7.16
CA TYR A 186 1.17 -18.20 6.39
C TYR A 186 -0.19 -18.91 6.29
N ARG A 187 -0.20 -20.21 5.94
CA ARG A 187 -1.41 -21.01 5.76
C ARG A 187 -2.16 -21.23 7.07
N GLU A 188 -1.44 -21.48 8.14
CA GLU A 188 -2.00 -21.69 9.48
C GLU A 188 -2.44 -20.38 10.15
N GLY A 189 -2.01 -19.21 9.62
CA GLY A 189 -2.38 -17.90 10.14
C GLY A 189 -1.54 -17.42 11.33
N ASP A 190 -0.32 -17.93 11.49
CA ASP A 190 0.65 -17.41 12.45
C ASP A 190 1.20 -16.07 11.96
N ILE A 191 1.32 -15.94 10.63
CA ILE A 191 1.74 -14.72 9.93
C ILE A 191 0.82 -14.39 8.77
N HIS A 192 0.91 -13.14 8.32
CA HIS A 192 0.32 -12.68 7.06
C HIS A 192 1.35 -11.92 6.24
N ILE A 193 1.64 -12.44 5.05
CA ILE A 193 2.51 -11.78 4.07
C ILE A 193 1.64 -10.84 3.26
N HIS A 194 1.91 -9.54 3.36
CA HIS A 194 1.15 -8.54 2.62
C HIS A 194 1.58 -8.48 1.16
N ASP A 195 0.66 -8.09 0.28
CA ASP A 195 0.86 -8.04 -1.17
C ASP A 195 1.42 -9.36 -1.72
N PHE A 196 0.85 -10.47 -1.24
CA PHE A 196 1.38 -11.80 -1.51
C PHE A 196 1.21 -12.22 -2.98
N ASP A 197 0.28 -11.65 -3.69
CA ASP A 197 0.14 -11.73 -5.15
C ASP A 197 1.29 -11.06 -5.90
N PHE A 198 1.86 -10.01 -5.33
CA PHE A 198 3.03 -9.31 -5.88
C PHE A 198 4.37 -9.72 -5.26
N TYR A 199 4.39 -10.81 -4.48
CA TYR A 199 5.54 -11.27 -3.71
C TYR A 199 6.86 -11.32 -4.51
N SER A 200 6.80 -11.87 -5.71
CA SER A 200 7.96 -12.03 -6.61
C SER A 200 8.07 -10.91 -7.65
N LEU A 201 7.09 -10.03 -7.75
CA LEU A 201 7.00 -9.09 -8.86
C LEU A 201 7.56 -7.72 -8.53
N THR A 202 7.21 -7.15 -7.35
CA THR A 202 7.53 -5.75 -7.08
C THR A 202 7.68 -5.43 -5.59
N THR A 203 8.03 -4.18 -5.29
CA THR A 203 8.09 -3.57 -3.96
C THR A 203 6.73 -3.00 -3.56
N THR A 204 6.57 -2.58 -2.29
CA THR A 204 5.26 -2.16 -1.76
C THR A 204 4.97 -0.69 -2.00
N CYS A 205 5.75 0.25 -1.46
CA CYS A 205 5.46 1.68 -1.48
C CYS A 205 6.67 2.53 -1.87
N CYS A 206 6.43 3.76 -2.37
CA CYS A 206 7.48 4.72 -2.70
C CYS A 206 7.05 6.18 -2.46
N GLN A 207 8.01 7.02 -2.08
CA GLN A 207 7.93 8.48 -2.03
C GLN A 207 8.52 9.07 -3.31
N ILE A 208 7.69 9.58 -4.19
CA ILE A 208 8.10 10.14 -5.49
C ILE A 208 8.52 11.59 -5.32
N ASP A 209 9.82 11.88 -5.49
CA ASP A 209 10.32 13.24 -5.54
C ASP A 209 10.04 13.88 -6.90
N ILE A 210 8.98 14.68 -6.96
CA ILE A 210 8.57 15.34 -8.21
C ILE A 210 9.48 16.50 -8.61
N LEU A 211 10.25 17.09 -7.70
CA LEU A 211 11.23 18.11 -8.04
C LEU A 211 12.35 17.50 -8.89
N LYS A 212 12.90 16.35 -8.44
CA LYS A 212 13.92 15.59 -9.20
C LYS A 212 13.35 15.07 -10.50
N LEU A 213 12.18 14.40 -10.45
CA LEU A 213 11.57 13.72 -11.59
C LEU A 213 11.23 14.69 -12.75
N PHE A 214 10.74 15.91 -12.42
CA PHE A 214 10.33 16.85 -13.46
C PHE A 214 11.47 17.63 -14.08
N HIS A 215 12.63 17.66 -13.42
CA HIS A 215 13.80 18.35 -13.96
C HIS A 215 14.27 17.68 -15.25
N GLY A 216 14.22 18.44 -16.35
CA GLY A 216 14.52 17.91 -17.69
C GLY A 216 13.40 17.10 -18.31
N GLY A 217 12.46 16.55 -17.54
CA GLY A 217 11.36 15.67 -17.99
C GLY A 217 11.64 14.18 -17.77
N PHE A 218 10.70 13.33 -18.16
CA PHE A 218 10.77 11.87 -17.95
C PHE A 218 10.01 11.08 -19.02
N SER A 219 10.22 9.76 -19.07
CA SER A 219 9.51 8.85 -19.97
C SER A 219 8.60 7.91 -19.20
N THR A 220 7.41 7.63 -19.76
CA THR A 220 6.48 6.59 -19.27
C THR A 220 6.60 5.26 -20.03
N GLY A 221 7.60 5.14 -20.89
CA GLY A 221 7.78 3.98 -21.79
C GLY A 221 7.08 4.13 -23.15
N HIS A 222 6.13 5.07 -23.29
CA HIS A 222 5.39 5.34 -24.53
C HIS A 222 5.78 6.67 -25.18
N GLY A 223 6.73 7.38 -24.63
CA GLY A 223 7.21 8.66 -25.10
C GLY A 223 7.84 9.49 -23.99
N TYR A 224 8.53 10.55 -24.37
CA TYR A 224 9.21 11.46 -23.45
C TYR A 224 8.34 12.69 -23.18
N LEU A 225 8.10 12.97 -21.91
CA LEU A 225 7.39 14.14 -21.44
C LEU A 225 8.38 15.20 -21.03
N ARG A 226 8.33 16.37 -21.68
CA ARG A 226 9.22 17.49 -21.36
C ARG A 226 8.91 18.04 -19.96
N GLU A 227 9.89 18.74 -19.40
CA GLU A 227 9.73 19.49 -18.16
C GLU A 227 8.49 20.39 -18.19
N PRO A 228 7.61 20.33 -17.13
CA PRO A 228 6.37 21.11 -17.11
C PRO A 228 6.65 22.62 -16.99
N GLN A 229 5.80 23.41 -17.64
CA GLN A 229 5.98 24.86 -17.78
C GLN A 229 4.80 25.69 -17.22
N SER A 230 3.83 25.06 -16.57
CA SER A 230 2.69 25.72 -15.91
C SER A 230 2.12 24.82 -14.82
N ILE A 231 1.39 25.40 -13.87
CA ILE A 231 0.78 24.61 -12.78
C ILE A 231 -0.14 23.50 -13.29
N GLN A 232 -0.87 23.74 -14.41
CA GLN A 232 -1.70 22.71 -15.02
C GLN A 232 -0.86 21.53 -15.51
N SER A 233 0.28 21.81 -16.17
CA SER A 233 1.18 20.73 -16.62
C SER A 233 1.89 20.04 -15.45
N TYR A 234 2.21 20.76 -14.36
CA TYR A 234 2.74 20.16 -13.14
C TYR A 234 1.73 19.17 -12.52
N ALA A 235 0.48 19.59 -12.36
CA ALA A 235 -0.58 18.73 -11.82
C ALA A 235 -0.85 17.51 -12.71
N ALA A 236 -0.92 17.70 -14.04
CA ALA A 236 -1.10 16.60 -14.98
C ALA A 236 0.07 15.59 -14.92
N LEU A 237 1.33 16.06 -14.90
CA LEU A 237 2.50 15.20 -14.83
C LEU A 237 2.64 14.53 -13.47
N ALA A 238 2.20 15.12 -12.36
CA ALA A 238 2.16 14.48 -11.07
C ALA A 238 1.18 13.30 -11.06
N ALA A 239 0.00 13.46 -11.64
CA ALA A 239 -0.94 12.35 -11.79
C ALA A 239 -0.37 11.23 -12.69
N ILE A 240 0.27 11.59 -13.81
CA ILE A 240 0.93 10.63 -14.71
C ILE A 240 2.07 9.89 -13.99
N ALA A 241 2.88 10.58 -13.18
CA ALA A 241 3.95 9.96 -12.42
C ALA A 241 3.42 8.91 -11.44
N ILE A 242 2.37 9.23 -10.67
CA ILE A 242 1.70 8.29 -9.77
C ILE A 242 1.16 7.08 -10.54
N GLN A 243 0.45 7.31 -11.66
CA GLN A 243 -0.14 6.26 -12.49
C GLN A 243 0.92 5.38 -13.15
N SER A 244 2.02 5.95 -13.62
CA SER A 244 3.11 5.19 -14.21
C SER A 244 3.84 4.35 -13.17
N ASN A 245 4.12 4.92 -11.99
CA ASN A 245 4.78 4.19 -10.91
C ASN A 245 3.91 3.05 -10.36
N GLN A 246 2.58 3.17 -10.40
CA GLN A 246 1.67 2.11 -9.97
C GLN A 246 1.80 0.83 -10.81
N ASN A 247 2.29 0.90 -12.04
CA ASN A 247 2.53 -0.29 -12.86
C ASN A 247 3.78 -1.06 -12.42
N ASP A 248 4.74 -0.36 -11.82
CA ASP A 248 5.99 -0.95 -11.32
C ASP A 248 5.93 -1.32 -9.84
N GLN A 249 4.92 -0.84 -9.11
CA GLN A 249 4.82 -0.98 -7.66
C GLN A 249 3.38 -1.21 -7.20
N HIS A 250 3.20 -2.03 -6.14
CA HIS A 250 1.85 -2.46 -5.76
C HIS A 250 1.12 -1.51 -4.83
N GLY A 251 1.74 -1.09 -3.73
CA GLY A 251 1.09 -0.35 -2.65
C GLY A 251 0.98 1.15 -2.87
N GLY A 252 1.11 1.92 -1.81
CA GLY A 252 0.89 3.35 -1.83
C GLY A 252 1.95 4.14 -2.59
N GLN A 253 1.51 4.97 -3.53
CA GLN A 253 2.32 5.93 -4.27
C GLN A 253 2.18 7.29 -3.59
N SER A 254 3.27 7.90 -3.15
CA SER A 254 3.20 9.15 -2.39
C SER A 254 4.07 10.25 -2.98
N ILE A 255 3.61 11.49 -2.89
CA ILE A 255 4.43 12.68 -3.13
C ILE A 255 4.73 13.31 -1.76
N PRO A 256 5.99 13.28 -1.29
CA PRO A 256 6.36 13.75 0.05
C PRO A 256 6.45 15.26 0.17
N ASN A 257 6.56 15.97 -0.96
CA ASN A 257 6.87 17.39 -1.10
C ASN A 257 5.91 18.09 -2.07
N PHE A 258 4.62 17.80 -1.95
CA PHE A 258 3.63 18.25 -2.95
C PHE A 258 3.56 19.78 -3.07
N ASP A 259 3.56 20.50 -1.95
CA ASP A 259 3.55 21.97 -1.91
C ASP A 259 4.83 22.56 -2.54
N TYR A 260 6.01 22.11 -2.13
CA TYR A 260 7.29 22.53 -2.70
C TYR A 260 7.40 22.19 -4.20
N GLY A 261 6.98 20.98 -4.57
CA GLY A 261 7.04 20.52 -5.95
C GLY A 261 6.13 21.31 -6.88
N MET A 262 4.90 21.61 -6.44
CA MET A 262 3.93 22.37 -7.21
C MET A 262 4.21 23.89 -7.21
N ALA A 263 4.89 24.42 -6.19
CA ALA A 263 5.23 25.84 -6.07
C ALA A 263 5.99 26.35 -7.31
N GLU A 264 6.89 25.54 -7.89
CA GLU A 264 7.61 25.90 -9.09
C GLU A 264 6.68 26.04 -10.32
N GLY A 265 5.63 25.20 -10.39
CA GLY A 265 4.57 25.30 -11.39
C GLY A 265 3.76 26.60 -11.25
N VAL A 266 3.49 27.02 -10.02
CA VAL A 266 2.83 28.32 -9.72
C VAL A 266 3.73 29.47 -10.15
N ALA A 267 5.03 29.44 -9.81
CA ALA A 267 5.99 30.47 -10.20
C ALA A 267 6.07 30.63 -11.73
N LYS A 268 6.21 29.54 -12.47
CA LYS A 268 6.24 29.56 -13.95
C LYS A 268 4.93 30.11 -14.54
N THR A 269 3.79 29.76 -13.93
CA THR A 269 2.46 30.25 -14.36
C THR A 269 2.32 31.76 -14.09
N TYR A 270 2.71 32.19 -12.88
CA TYR A 270 2.71 33.62 -12.52
C TYR A 270 3.61 34.43 -13.46
N ARG A 271 4.85 33.99 -13.69
CA ARG A 271 5.79 34.67 -14.60
C ARG A 271 5.20 34.86 -15.99
N LYS A 272 4.63 33.84 -16.59
CA LYS A 272 3.97 33.90 -17.91
C LYS A 272 2.80 34.86 -17.90
N ALA A 273 1.94 34.80 -16.87
CA ALA A 273 0.81 35.69 -16.73
C ALA A 273 1.26 37.16 -16.54
N TYR A 274 2.31 37.39 -15.74
CA TYR A 274 2.86 38.70 -15.49
C TYR A 274 3.40 39.35 -16.77
N ILE A 275 4.25 38.65 -17.52
CA ILE A 275 4.80 39.14 -18.79
C ILE A 275 3.64 39.47 -19.74
N ARG A 276 2.72 38.52 -19.97
CA ARG A 276 1.58 38.74 -20.88
C ARG A 276 0.73 39.93 -20.47
N LEU A 277 0.34 40.01 -19.18
CA LEU A 277 -0.55 41.08 -18.69
C LEU A 277 0.13 42.46 -18.63
N LEU A 278 1.46 42.50 -18.48
CA LEU A 278 2.25 43.71 -18.58
C LEU A 278 2.33 44.17 -20.05
N THR A 279 2.52 43.22 -20.97
CA THR A 279 2.46 43.47 -22.43
C THR A 279 1.11 44.05 -22.84
N GLU A 280 0.01 43.35 -22.53
CA GLU A 280 -1.36 43.80 -22.83
C GLU A 280 -1.62 45.21 -22.27
N ALA A 281 -1.24 45.45 -21.01
CA ALA A 281 -1.45 46.76 -20.38
C ALA A 281 -0.60 47.87 -21.00
N LEU A 282 0.59 47.54 -21.52
CA LEU A 282 1.48 48.47 -22.23
C LEU A 282 0.94 48.77 -23.63
N GLU A 283 0.57 47.74 -24.39
CA GLU A 283 -0.01 47.84 -25.73
C GLU A 283 -1.29 48.66 -25.71
N ASP A 284 -2.22 48.38 -24.79
CA ASP A 284 -3.45 49.15 -24.57
C ASP A 284 -3.16 50.64 -24.22
N ARG A 285 -2.09 50.93 -23.49
CA ARG A 285 -1.77 52.28 -23.02
C ARG A 285 -1.14 53.16 -24.08
N LEU A 286 -0.32 52.54 -24.98
CA LEU A 286 0.51 53.24 -25.96
C LEU A 286 0.02 53.04 -27.40
N ASP A 287 -1.09 52.29 -27.60
CA ASP A 287 -1.61 51.95 -28.93
C ASP A 287 -0.53 51.24 -29.79
N LEU A 288 0.16 50.25 -29.16
CA LEU A 288 1.21 49.44 -29.79
C LEU A 288 0.75 48.02 -30.02
N GLU A 289 1.48 47.30 -30.86
CA GLU A 289 1.27 45.86 -31.12
C GLU A 289 2.59 45.12 -31.10
N ASN A 290 2.55 43.80 -30.70
CA ASN A 290 3.69 42.89 -30.79
C ASN A 290 4.85 43.16 -29.82
N GLU A 291 4.60 43.75 -28.67
CA GLU A 291 5.63 44.15 -27.70
C GLU A 291 6.07 42.99 -26.76
N ALA A 292 5.52 41.81 -26.92
CA ALA A 292 5.75 40.67 -26.03
C ALA A 292 7.22 40.31 -25.82
N GLU A 293 8.05 40.30 -26.88
CA GLU A 293 9.50 39.97 -26.75
C GLU A 293 10.29 41.10 -26.11
N ALA A 294 9.92 42.38 -26.35
CA ALA A 294 10.55 43.52 -25.70
C ALA A 294 10.28 43.52 -24.20
N VAL A 295 9.01 43.38 -23.80
CA VAL A 295 8.60 43.28 -22.38
C VAL A 295 9.24 42.07 -21.71
N LYS A 296 9.30 40.90 -22.35
CA LYS A 296 10.00 39.72 -21.86
C LYS A 296 11.49 39.98 -21.66
N GLY A 297 12.14 40.74 -22.57
CA GLY A 297 13.52 41.16 -22.43
C GLY A 297 13.76 42.05 -21.21
N ILE A 298 12.84 43.02 -20.95
CA ILE A 298 12.89 43.87 -19.76
C ILE A 298 12.75 43.06 -18.48
N VAL A 299 11.78 42.17 -18.44
CA VAL A 299 11.56 41.27 -17.27
C VAL A 299 12.78 40.37 -17.04
N SER A 300 13.34 39.78 -18.10
CA SER A 300 14.55 38.93 -18.00
C SER A 300 15.77 39.72 -17.52
N ALA A 301 15.90 40.99 -17.86
CA ALA A 301 16.96 41.85 -17.31
C ALA A 301 16.78 42.09 -15.79
N ALA A 302 15.55 42.29 -15.32
CA ALA A 302 15.25 42.39 -13.89
C ALA A 302 15.50 41.04 -13.14
N GLU A 303 15.16 39.92 -13.77
CA GLU A 303 15.47 38.57 -13.25
C GLU A 303 16.98 38.35 -13.06
N ASN A 304 17.80 38.80 -14.01
CA ASN A 304 19.26 38.75 -13.91
C ASN A 304 19.81 39.58 -12.74
N ILE A 305 19.19 40.72 -12.44
CA ILE A 305 19.55 41.55 -11.27
C ILE A 305 19.22 40.81 -9.97
N CYS A 306 18.07 40.19 -9.89
CA CYS A 306 17.64 39.41 -8.72
C CYS A 306 18.31 38.01 -8.64
N LYS A 307 18.92 37.56 -9.71
CA LYS A 307 19.46 36.17 -9.86
C LYS A 307 18.38 35.10 -9.64
N GLU A 308 17.13 35.44 -9.91
CA GLU A 308 16.00 34.50 -9.83
C GLU A 308 14.93 34.90 -10.86
N THR A 309 14.13 33.93 -11.28
CA THR A 309 12.99 34.16 -12.16
C THR A 309 11.89 34.92 -11.43
N ALA A 310 11.07 35.68 -12.18
CA ALA A 310 9.95 36.41 -11.61
C ALA A 310 8.99 35.51 -10.84
N ARG A 311 8.75 35.89 -9.59
CA ARG A 311 7.89 35.16 -8.63
C ARG A 311 6.83 36.12 -8.06
N ILE A 312 5.90 35.58 -7.27
CA ILE A 312 4.88 36.34 -6.55
C ILE A 312 5.56 37.37 -5.64
N ARG A 313 6.62 36.97 -4.96
CA ARG A 313 7.49 37.85 -4.16
C ARG A 313 8.90 37.85 -4.74
N ASN A 314 9.26 38.99 -5.34
CA ASN A 314 10.58 39.20 -5.93
C ASN A 314 11.53 39.95 -4.97
N CYS A 315 12.79 40.04 -5.34
CA CYS A 315 13.75 40.91 -4.65
C CYS A 315 13.33 42.39 -4.78
N ALA A 316 13.80 43.27 -3.87
CA ALA A 316 13.40 44.68 -3.82
C ALA A 316 13.80 45.47 -5.09
N GLN A 317 14.81 45.02 -5.84
CA GLN A 317 15.27 45.66 -7.08
C GLN A 317 14.47 45.24 -8.32
N PHE A 318 13.61 44.23 -8.27
CA PHE A 318 12.90 43.71 -9.44
C PHE A 318 11.96 44.73 -10.08
N ASP A 319 11.00 45.26 -9.31
CA ASP A 319 10.03 46.23 -9.83
C ASP A 319 10.69 47.53 -10.29
N PRO A 320 11.66 48.12 -9.53
CA PRO A 320 12.44 49.26 -10.03
C PRO A 320 13.20 48.98 -11.35
N ALA A 321 13.78 47.79 -11.50
CA ALA A 321 14.50 47.41 -12.73
C ALA A 321 13.54 47.29 -13.92
N VAL A 322 12.35 46.69 -13.73
CA VAL A 322 11.30 46.64 -14.76
C VAL A 322 10.82 48.02 -15.12
N SER A 323 10.59 48.90 -14.11
CA SER A 323 10.17 50.29 -14.31
C SER A 323 11.18 51.06 -15.14
N VAL A 324 12.47 51.00 -14.79
CA VAL A 324 13.55 51.67 -15.57
C VAL A 324 13.62 51.08 -16.99
N GLY A 325 13.46 49.79 -17.17
CA GLY A 325 13.41 49.17 -18.50
C GLY A 325 12.27 49.72 -19.36
N LEU A 326 11.07 49.83 -18.82
CA LEU A 326 9.91 50.40 -19.50
C LEU A 326 10.10 51.83 -19.84
N GLN A 327 10.60 52.65 -18.89
CA GLN A 327 10.91 54.06 -19.11
C GLN A 327 11.90 54.24 -20.27
N LYS A 328 12.97 53.50 -20.25
CA LYS A 328 14.02 53.58 -21.28
C LYS A 328 13.54 53.11 -22.66
N GLN A 329 12.75 52.08 -22.73
CA GLN A 329 12.31 51.47 -24.00
C GLN A 329 11.18 52.27 -24.64
N TYR A 330 10.24 52.85 -23.83
CA TYR A 330 9.01 53.44 -24.32
C TYR A 330 8.84 54.91 -23.93
N ASP A 331 9.87 55.57 -23.41
CA ASP A 331 9.84 56.98 -22.96
C ASP A 331 8.68 57.29 -21.99
N LEU A 332 8.41 56.37 -21.05
CA LEU A 332 7.32 56.46 -20.11
C LEU A 332 7.71 57.24 -18.84
N PRO A 333 6.78 58.07 -18.28
CA PRO A 333 6.96 58.58 -16.93
C PRO A 333 7.02 57.44 -15.91
N GLN A 334 7.84 57.60 -14.87
CA GLN A 334 8.02 56.58 -13.82
C GLN A 334 6.67 56.14 -13.20
N GLU A 335 5.81 57.12 -12.87
CA GLU A 335 4.49 56.88 -12.28
C GLU A 335 3.62 55.96 -13.18
N THR A 336 3.70 56.19 -14.49
CA THR A 336 2.98 55.37 -15.48
C THR A 336 3.55 53.94 -15.51
N ALA A 337 4.87 53.78 -15.57
CA ALA A 337 5.53 52.48 -15.56
C ALA A 337 5.19 51.70 -14.28
N ASP A 338 5.30 52.34 -13.10
CA ASP A 338 4.97 51.72 -11.80
C ASP A 338 3.49 51.31 -11.71
N SER A 339 2.58 52.10 -12.25
CA SER A 339 1.15 51.80 -12.34
C SER A 339 0.87 50.54 -13.21
N LEU A 340 1.53 50.45 -14.38
CA LEU A 340 1.43 49.29 -15.26
C LEU A 340 1.93 48.03 -14.57
N ILE A 341 3.09 48.09 -13.90
CA ILE A 341 3.66 46.98 -13.12
C ILE A 341 2.70 46.54 -12.02
N ALA A 342 2.21 47.46 -11.20
CA ALA A 342 1.28 47.15 -10.10
C ALA A 342 -0.01 46.52 -10.61
N ARG A 343 -0.56 47.01 -11.71
CA ARG A 343 -1.77 46.43 -12.36
C ARG A 343 -1.50 45.05 -12.91
N ALA A 344 -0.38 44.84 -13.59
CA ALA A 344 0.03 43.54 -14.13
C ALA A 344 0.23 42.52 -13.00
N ARG A 345 0.94 42.88 -11.93
CA ARG A 345 1.14 41.99 -10.75
C ARG A 345 -0.18 41.56 -10.12
N LYS A 346 -1.09 42.50 -9.84
CA LYS A 346 -2.40 42.19 -9.24
C LYS A 346 -3.22 41.25 -10.12
N ARG A 347 -3.24 41.47 -11.43
CA ARG A 347 -3.96 40.58 -12.38
C ARG A 347 -3.28 39.25 -12.55
N ALA A 348 -1.93 39.20 -12.60
CA ALA A 348 -1.16 37.95 -12.69
C ALA A 348 -1.35 37.06 -11.45
N LEU A 349 -1.36 37.65 -10.26
CA LEU A 349 -1.64 36.94 -9.02
C LEU A 349 -3.04 36.30 -9.04
N LYS A 350 -4.06 37.07 -9.41
CA LYS A 350 -5.43 36.55 -9.52
C LYS A 350 -5.55 35.42 -10.56
N LYS A 351 -4.82 35.57 -11.68
CA LYS A 351 -4.79 34.53 -12.72
C LYS A 351 -4.09 33.26 -12.24
N ALA A 352 -2.90 33.38 -11.62
CA ALA A 352 -2.15 32.26 -11.08
C ALA A 352 -2.95 31.52 -10.02
N ASP A 353 -3.65 32.22 -9.13
CA ASP A 353 -4.50 31.63 -8.11
C ASP A 353 -5.65 30.81 -8.70
N ARG A 354 -6.37 31.36 -9.69
CA ARG A 354 -7.43 30.65 -10.39
C ARG A 354 -6.90 29.41 -11.12
N ASP A 355 -5.77 29.57 -11.83
CA ASP A 355 -5.17 28.48 -12.57
C ASP A 355 -4.68 27.36 -11.63
N THR A 356 -4.19 27.73 -10.44
CA THR A 356 -3.78 26.78 -9.40
C THR A 356 -4.98 26.01 -8.86
N TYR A 357 -6.09 26.67 -8.55
CA TYR A 357 -7.31 26.01 -8.11
C TYR A 357 -7.79 24.97 -9.14
N GLN A 358 -7.89 25.38 -10.41
CA GLN A 358 -8.32 24.46 -11.50
C GLN A 358 -7.35 23.29 -11.70
N ALA A 359 -6.04 23.51 -11.50
CA ALA A 359 -5.07 22.45 -11.58
C ALA A 359 -5.21 21.44 -10.41
N MET A 360 -5.46 21.93 -9.20
CA MET A 360 -5.67 21.08 -8.01
C MET A 360 -6.98 20.30 -8.11
N GLU A 361 -8.06 20.93 -8.54
CA GLU A 361 -9.34 20.27 -8.80
C GLU A 361 -9.18 19.15 -9.84
N GLY A 362 -8.55 19.46 -10.98
CA GLY A 362 -8.30 18.46 -12.03
C GLY A 362 -7.39 17.31 -11.56
N PHE A 363 -6.41 17.57 -10.71
CA PHE A 363 -5.54 16.57 -10.12
C PHE A 363 -6.32 15.60 -9.20
N VAL A 364 -7.14 16.13 -8.31
CA VAL A 364 -7.98 15.33 -7.40
C VAL A 364 -9.00 14.50 -8.20
N HIS A 365 -9.69 15.10 -9.17
CA HIS A 365 -10.64 14.39 -10.02
C HIS A 365 -9.96 13.26 -10.81
N ASN A 366 -8.78 13.49 -11.38
CA ASN A 366 -8.03 12.49 -12.13
C ASN A 366 -7.72 11.25 -11.28
N LEU A 367 -7.17 11.45 -10.07
CA LEU A 367 -6.76 10.34 -9.20
C LEU A 367 -7.95 9.54 -8.61
N ASN A 368 -9.16 10.08 -8.64
CA ASN A 368 -10.37 9.38 -8.23
C ASN A 368 -11.08 8.64 -9.38
N THR A 369 -10.83 9.03 -10.63
CA THR A 369 -11.62 8.55 -11.78
C THR A 369 -10.82 7.79 -12.82
N MET A 370 -9.51 8.07 -12.93
CA MET A 370 -8.67 7.42 -13.92
C MET A 370 -8.06 6.13 -13.38
N HIS A 371 -8.45 5.02 -13.98
CA HIS A 371 -7.85 3.73 -13.71
C HIS A 371 -6.50 3.60 -14.43
N SER A 372 -5.47 3.11 -13.74
CA SER A 372 -4.14 2.89 -14.34
C SER A 372 -3.80 1.41 -14.45
N ARG A 373 -3.77 0.66 -13.36
CA ARG A 373 -3.39 -0.76 -13.42
C ARG A 373 -4.44 -1.59 -14.13
N ALA A 374 -4.07 -2.14 -15.29
CA ALA A 374 -4.94 -2.95 -16.15
C ALA A 374 -6.30 -2.30 -16.49
N GLY A 375 -6.45 -0.99 -16.34
CA GLY A 375 -7.72 -0.29 -16.53
C GLY A 375 -8.81 -0.63 -15.50
N ALA A 376 -8.44 -1.21 -14.36
CA ALA A 376 -9.39 -1.72 -13.35
C ALA A 376 -9.16 -1.16 -11.94
N GLN A 377 -8.05 -0.44 -11.70
CA GLN A 377 -7.68 0.03 -10.38
C GLN A 377 -7.29 1.51 -10.41
N THR A 378 -7.93 2.32 -9.57
CA THR A 378 -7.48 3.69 -9.29
C THR A 378 -6.18 3.67 -8.46
N PRO A 379 -5.27 4.67 -8.63
CA PRO A 379 -4.03 4.69 -7.89
C PRO A 379 -4.24 4.86 -6.39
N PHE A 380 -3.69 3.93 -5.60
CA PHE A 380 -3.59 4.11 -4.15
C PHE A 380 -2.52 5.16 -3.86
N SER A 381 -2.95 6.40 -3.78
CA SER A 381 -2.07 7.57 -3.79
C SER A 381 -2.22 8.43 -2.55
N SER A 382 -1.15 9.15 -2.19
CA SER A 382 -1.16 10.14 -1.12
C SER A 382 -0.29 11.35 -1.48
N ILE A 383 -0.59 12.49 -0.87
CA ILE A 383 0.22 13.72 -0.98
C ILE A 383 0.45 14.31 0.40
N ASN A 384 1.68 14.77 0.64
CA ASN A 384 2.09 15.41 1.88
C ASN A 384 2.41 16.88 1.60
N TYR A 385 1.87 17.77 2.41
CA TYR A 385 2.01 19.22 2.23
C TYR A 385 1.73 19.96 3.55
N GLY A 386 1.97 21.27 3.59
CA GLY A 386 1.64 22.14 4.72
C GLY A 386 2.78 23.04 5.19
N THR A 387 4.02 22.75 4.80
CA THR A 387 5.22 23.35 5.36
C THR A 387 5.89 24.40 4.46
N ASP A 388 5.59 24.46 3.17
CA ASP A 388 6.13 25.50 2.31
C ASP A 388 5.50 26.85 2.64
N THR A 389 6.33 27.80 3.13
CA THR A 389 5.93 29.15 3.52
C THR A 389 6.09 30.19 2.42
N THR A 390 6.58 29.79 1.25
CA THR A 390 6.64 30.69 0.09
C THR A 390 5.24 31.07 -0.39
N PRO A 391 5.03 32.26 -0.97
CA PRO A 391 3.73 32.64 -1.51
C PRO A 391 3.16 31.62 -2.52
N GLU A 392 4.02 30.99 -3.32
CA GLU A 392 3.69 29.95 -4.29
C GLU A 392 3.24 28.66 -3.60
N GLY A 393 4.00 28.16 -2.61
CA GLY A 393 3.66 26.97 -1.84
C GLY A 393 2.39 27.16 -1.03
N ARG A 394 2.23 28.31 -0.36
CA ARG A 394 0.98 28.67 0.32
C ARG A 394 -0.23 28.68 -0.62
N MET A 395 -0.05 29.17 -1.87
CA MET A 395 -1.10 29.13 -2.89
C MET A 395 -1.48 27.69 -3.26
N VAL A 396 -0.51 26.78 -3.38
CA VAL A 396 -0.75 25.35 -3.60
C VAL A 396 -1.54 24.75 -2.44
N ILE A 397 -1.04 24.91 -1.19
CA ILE A 397 -1.68 24.36 0.01
C ILE A 397 -3.13 24.83 0.12
N ARG A 398 -3.37 26.14 -0.04
CA ARG A 398 -4.71 26.70 0.02
C ARG A 398 -5.63 26.13 -1.04
N ASN A 399 -5.18 26.09 -2.28
CA ASN A 399 -6.03 25.67 -3.40
C ASN A 399 -6.29 24.15 -3.44
N VAL A 400 -5.34 23.31 -2.99
CA VAL A 400 -5.59 21.88 -2.86
C VAL A 400 -6.58 21.57 -1.74
N LEU A 401 -6.52 22.31 -0.62
CA LEU A 401 -7.52 22.20 0.45
C LEU A 401 -8.91 22.65 -0.01
N LEU A 402 -9.01 23.74 -0.76
CA LEU A 402 -10.29 24.23 -1.29
C LEU A 402 -10.87 23.25 -2.34
N ALA A 403 -10.04 22.67 -3.19
CA ALA A 403 -10.48 21.65 -4.14
C ALA A 403 -10.99 20.38 -3.42
N LEU A 404 -10.30 19.95 -2.37
CA LEU A 404 -10.75 18.86 -1.50
C LEU A 404 -12.07 19.20 -0.80
N GLU A 405 -12.22 20.44 -0.28
CA GLU A 405 -13.45 20.90 0.37
C GLU A 405 -14.65 20.89 -0.59
N ALA A 406 -14.43 21.26 -1.86
CA ALA A 406 -15.45 21.20 -2.89
C ALA A 406 -15.92 19.78 -3.18
N GLY A 407 -15.00 18.80 -3.17
CA GLY A 407 -15.27 17.41 -3.50
C GLY A 407 -15.35 17.15 -5.00
N LEU A 408 -15.86 15.98 -5.38
CA LEU A 408 -16.10 15.62 -6.78
C LEU A 408 -17.36 16.31 -7.32
N GLY A 409 -17.71 16.04 -8.57
CA GLY A 409 -18.73 16.76 -9.35
C GLY A 409 -20.08 17.02 -8.67
N HIS A 410 -20.53 16.12 -7.81
CA HIS A 410 -21.75 16.28 -7.00
C HIS A 410 -21.45 16.54 -5.51
N GLY A 411 -20.21 16.95 -5.19
CA GLY A 411 -19.78 17.19 -3.82
C GLY A 411 -19.44 15.93 -3.04
N GLU A 412 -19.18 14.79 -3.71
CA GLU A 412 -18.75 13.57 -3.05
C GLU A 412 -17.36 13.76 -2.41
N THR A 413 -17.12 13.07 -1.31
CA THR A 413 -15.81 13.04 -0.67
C THR A 413 -14.82 12.27 -1.53
N CYS A 414 -13.67 12.89 -1.83
CA CYS A 414 -12.58 12.23 -2.56
C CYS A 414 -11.92 11.18 -1.68
N ILE A 415 -11.63 10.01 -2.25
CA ILE A 415 -10.91 8.93 -1.56
C ILE A 415 -9.40 9.11 -1.82
N PHE A 416 -9.02 9.45 -3.04
CA PHE A 416 -7.64 9.65 -3.47
C PHE A 416 -7.40 11.05 -4.04
N PRO A 417 -6.16 11.55 -3.93
CA PRO A 417 -5.10 11.05 -3.06
C PRO A 417 -5.49 11.19 -1.58
N ILE A 418 -4.94 10.34 -0.71
CA ILE A 418 -5.01 10.57 0.75
C ILE A 418 -4.23 11.86 1.02
N HIS A 419 -4.92 12.86 1.56
CA HIS A 419 -4.32 14.14 1.90
C HIS A 419 -3.70 14.08 3.29
N ILE A 420 -2.45 14.53 3.42
CA ILE A 420 -1.67 14.50 4.66
C ILE A 420 -1.11 15.88 4.91
N PHE A 421 -1.61 16.55 5.95
CA PHE A 421 -1.14 17.85 6.37
C PHE A 421 -0.02 17.72 7.40
N LYS A 422 1.15 18.28 7.11
CA LYS A 422 2.29 18.30 8.01
C LYS A 422 2.15 19.46 8.99
N VAL A 423 2.12 19.14 10.28
CA VAL A 423 2.04 20.12 11.38
C VAL A 423 3.43 20.35 11.96
N LYS A 424 3.85 21.63 12.10
CA LYS A 424 5.14 22.02 12.67
C LYS A 424 5.04 23.35 13.41
N GLU A 425 5.49 23.37 14.65
CA GLU A 425 5.66 24.61 15.41
C GLU A 425 6.62 25.56 14.71
N GLY A 426 6.30 26.85 14.72
CA GLY A 426 7.05 27.89 14.01
C GLY A 426 6.80 27.95 12.51
N VAL A 427 5.97 27.05 11.96
CA VAL A 427 5.58 27.03 10.54
C VAL A 427 4.08 27.21 10.37
N ASN A 428 3.24 26.43 11.07
CA ASN A 428 1.80 26.46 10.87
C ASN A 428 0.96 26.13 12.13
N TYR A 429 1.56 25.83 13.27
CA TYR A 429 0.85 25.35 14.46
C TYR A 429 0.36 26.46 15.37
N ASN A 430 1.19 27.49 15.63
CA ASN A 430 0.89 28.54 16.56
C ASN A 430 0.32 29.78 15.86
N GLU A 431 -0.50 30.55 16.58
CA GLU A 431 -0.94 31.85 16.11
C GLU A 431 0.27 32.75 15.83
N GLY A 432 0.31 33.32 14.60
CA GLY A 432 1.45 34.10 14.12
C GLY A 432 2.46 33.29 13.28
N ASP A 433 2.38 31.97 13.24
CA ASP A 433 3.18 31.19 12.30
C ASP A 433 2.79 31.49 10.84
N PRO A 434 3.75 31.45 9.89
CA PRO A 434 3.51 31.83 8.49
C PRO A 434 2.33 31.14 7.82
N ASN A 435 2.07 29.87 8.12
CA ASN A 435 1.00 29.05 7.54
C ASN A 435 -0.11 28.70 8.55
N TYR A 436 -0.26 29.42 9.65
CA TYR A 436 -1.28 29.16 10.66
C TYR A 436 -2.71 29.20 10.09
N ASP A 437 -3.00 30.15 9.22
CA ASP A 437 -4.28 30.25 8.51
C ASP A 437 -4.58 29.00 7.66
N LEU A 438 -3.56 28.37 7.08
CA LEU A 438 -3.68 27.14 6.32
C LEU A 438 -3.90 25.91 7.21
N PHE A 439 -3.32 25.89 8.40
CA PHE A 439 -3.63 24.89 9.42
C PHE A 439 -5.11 24.96 9.84
N ARG A 440 -5.62 26.15 10.14
CA ARG A 440 -7.05 26.34 10.44
C ARG A 440 -7.95 25.96 9.28
N LEU A 441 -7.55 26.28 8.05
CA LEU A 441 -8.24 25.82 6.84
C LEU A 441 -8.25 24.29 6.76
N SER A 442 -7.13 23.63 7.04
CA SER A 442 -7.04 22.15 7.01
C SER A 442 -7.99 21.51 8.02
N CYS A 443 -8.11 22.06 9.24
CA CYS A 443 -9.06 21.59 10.25
C CYS A 443 -10.51 21.73 9.78
N ARG A 444 -10.87 22.86 9.16
CA ARG A 444 -12.21 23.07 8.58
C ARG A 444 -12.52 22.03 7.49
N VAL A 445 -11.55 21.79 6.60
CA VAL A 445 -11.72 20.86 5.49
C VAL A 445 -11.83 19.43 6.00
N SER A 446 -10.97 19.02 6.94
CA SER A 446 -11.01 17.68 7.50
C SER A 446 -12.30 17.41 8.29
N ALA A 447 -12.79 18.40 9.03
CA ALA A 447 -14.07 18.32 9.72
C ALA A 447 -15.27 18.10 8.78
N LYS A 448 -15.13 18.43 7.50
CA LYS A 448 -16.16 18.26 6.47
C LYS A 448 -15.95 17.04 5.58
N ARG A 449 -14.69 16.60 5.39
CA ARG A 449 -14.32 15.68 4.29
C ARG A 449 -13.53 14.45 4.72
N LEU A 450 -13.27 14.20 5.99
CA LEU A 450 -12.40 13.15 6.54
C LEU A 450 -10.90 13.34 6.26
N PHE A 451 -10.51 14.17 5.34
CA PHE A 451 -9.14 14.54 5.00
C PHE A 451 -8.96 16.06 5.06
N PRO A 452 -7.73 16.54 5.32
CA PRO A 452 -6.47 15.79 5.49
C PRO A 452 -6.33 15.10 6.85
N ASN A 453 -5.51 14.03 6.87
CA ASN A 453 -4.90 13.49 8.08
C ASN A 453 -3.72 14.37 8.50
N TYR A 454 -3.19 14.18 9.72
CA TYR A 454 -2.15 15.03 10.28
C TYR A 454 -0.88 14.25 10.61
N THR A 455 0.26 14.70 10.07
CA THR A 455 1.60 14.25 10.49
C THR A 455 2.23 15.33 11.38
N PHE A 456 2.62 14.95 12.59
CA PHE A 456 3.21 15.87 13.56
C PHE A 456 4.73 15.76 13.52
N LEU A 457 5.38 16.79 12.96
CA LEU A 457 6.84 16.84 12.82
C LEU A 457 7.53 17.11 14.15
N ASP A 458 6.81 17.68 15.12
CA ASP A 458 7.32 17.99 16.46
C ASP A 458 7.42 16.79 17.39
N ALA A 459 6.76 15.67 17.06
CA ALA A 459 6.94 14.44 17.84
C ALA A 459 8.45 14.10 17.90
N PRO A 460 9.04 13.81 19.08
CA PRO A 460 10.51 13.71 19.24
C PRO A 460 11.18 12.73 18.27
N PHE A 461 10.51 11.61 17.97
CA PHE A 461 11.00 10.59 17.04
C PHE A 461 10.86 11.00 15.55
N ASN A 462 10.16 12.10 15.24
CA ASN A 462 10.11 12.76 13.94
C ASN A 462 11.10 13.93 13.89
N LEU A 463 11.11 14.74 14.96
CA LEU A 463 11.91 15.95 15.06
C LEU A 463 13.42 15.66 14.96
N GLN A 464 13.86 14.47 15.38
CA GLN A 464 15.26 14.06 15.28
C GLN A 464 15.82 14.08 13.84
N TYR A 465 14.97 14.00 12.83
CA TYR A 465 15.37 14.05 11.41
C TYR A 465 15.26 15.44 10.81
N TYR A 466 14.39 16.28 11.37
CA TYR A 466 14.02 17.57 10.80
C TYR A 466 15.18 18.56 10.80
N VAL A 467 15.48 19.10 9.61
CA VAL A 467 16.47 20.18 9.42
C VAL A 467 15.77 21.36 8.74
N PRO A 468 15.72 22.53 9.39
CA PRO A 468 15.10 23.73 8.78
C PRO A 468 15.65 24.03 7.38
N GLY A 469 14.77 24.28 6.43
CA GLY A 469 15.13 24.59 5.04
C GLY A 469 15.53 23.36 4.19
N ARG A 470 15.38 22.14 4.74
CA ARG A 470 15.63 20.88 4.02
C ARG A 470 14.38 20.01 4.02
N PRO A 471 13.43 20.25 3.10
CA PRO A 471 12.13 19.56 3.09
C PRO A 471 12.24 18.03 2.89
N GLU A 472 13.32 17.52 2.32
CA GLU A 472 13.58 16.09 2.20
C GLU A 472 13.78 15.39 3.55
N THR A 473 14.08 16.17 4.62
CA THR A 473 14.22 15.66 6.01
C THR A 473 12.91 15.69 6.79
N GLU A 474 11.85 16.22 6.23
CA GLU A 474 10.52 16.19 6.81
C GLU A 474 9.91 14.80 6.66
N VAL A 475 9.37 14.28 7.75
CA VAL A 475 8.64 13.00 7.69
C VAL A 475 7.45 13.12 6.74
N ALA A 476 7.29 12.10 5.91
CA ALA A 476 6.15 11.98 5.01
C ALA A 476 5.57 10.57 5.10
N THR A 477 4.25 10.46 4.96
CA THR A 477 3.53 9.20 5.05
C THR A 477 3.12 8.72 3.66
N MET A 478 3.22 7.42 3.42
CA MET A 478 2.80 6.74 2.20
C MET A 478 1.53 5.93 2.47
N GLY A 479 0.57 6.02 1.56
CA GLY A 479 -0.71 5.32 1.71
C GLY A 479 -1.38 5.65 3.03
N CYS A 480 -1.81 4.62 3.76
CA CYS A 480 -2.57 4.85 4.99
C CYS A 480 -1.70 5.17 6.22
N ARG A 481 -0.45 4.67 6.34
CA ARG A 481 0.40 4.92 7.54
C ARG A 481 1.90 4.64 7.38
N THR A 482 2.36 4.10 6.26
CA THR A 482 3.77 3.70 6.09
C THR A 482 4.68 4.92 6.01
N ARG A 483 5.84 4.86 6.66
CA ARG A 483 6.85 5.91 6.66
C ARG A 483 8.26 5.33 6.50
N VAL A 484 9.16 6.11 5.92
CA VAL A 484 10.58 5.74 5.75
C VAL A 484 11.42 6.98 6.06
N MET A 485 12.23 6.93 7.11
CA MET A 485 13.12 8.03 7.52
C MET A 485 14.52 7.56 7.86
N GLY A 486 14.70 6.77 8.93
CA GLY A 486 16.00 6.22 9.28
C GLY A 486 16.62 5.43 8.14
N ASN A 487 17.92 5.52 7.98
CA ASN A 487 18.66 4.79 6.96
C ASN A 487 19.94 4.21 7.56
N VAL A 488 19.88 2.95 7.99
CA VAL A 488 21.02 2.26 8.61
C VAL A 488 22.09 1.95 7.56
N TYR A 489 21.66 1.68 6.33
CA TYR A 489 22.58 1.43 5.21
C TYR A 489 23.38 2.69 4.84
N ASP A 490 22.73 3.86 4.82
CA ASP A 490 23.39 5.13 4.58
C ASP A 490 22.94 6.20 5.60
N PRO A 491 23.59 6.28 6.76
CA PRO A 491 23.22 7.21 7.82
C PRO A 491 23.34 8.70 7.44
N THR A 492 24.01 9.03 6.32
CA THR A 492 24.14 10.41 5.85
C THR A 492 22.89 10.90 5.12
N ARG A 493 22.02 9.98 4.67
CA ARG A 493 20.78 10.28 3.92
C ARG A 493 19.56 9.72 4.63
N GLN A 494 19.23 10.30 5.78
CA GLN A 494 18.01 10.02 6.53
C GLN A 494 16.90 10.96 6.03
N ILE A 495 16.37 10.64 4.87
CA ILE A 495 15.41 11.46 4.12
C ILE A 495 14.18 10.65 3.74
N ALA A 496 13.07 11.34 3.47
CA ALA A 496 11.85 10.71 2.98
C ALA A 496 11.86 10.46 1.46
N TYR A 497 12.52 11.34 0.68
CA TYR A 497 12.43 11.36 -0.78
C TYR A 497 13.06 10.16 -1.45
N SER A 498 12.42 9.67 -2.51
CA SER A 498 12.92 8.59 -3.37
C SER A 498 13.17 7.25 -2.65
N ARG A 499 12.53 7.03 -1.51
CA ARG A 499 12.63 5.81 -0.71
C ARG A 499 11.25 5.22 -0.45
N GLY A 500 11.21 3.96 -0.02
CA GLY A 500 9.95 3.30 0.22
C GLY A 500 10.06 2.00 1.02
N ASN A 501 8.94 1.33 1.18
CA ASN A 501 8.89 0.00 1.79
C ASN A 501 9.00 -1.07 0.70
N LEU A 502 9.88 -2.04 0.92
CA LEU A 502 10.10 -3.16 0.00
C LEU A 502 9.06 -4.25 0.21
N SER A 503 8.79 -4.58 1.47
CA SER A 503 7.82 -5.58 1.88
C SER A 503 7.53 -5.53 3.37
N PHE A 504 6.38 -6.07 3.77
CA PHE A 504 6.06 -6.26 5.18
C PHE A 504 5.24 -7.53 5.42
N THR A 505 5.43 -8.09 6.62
CA THR A 505 4.76 -9.31 7.07
C THR A 505 4.30 -9.12 8.51
N SER A 506 3.05 -9.45 8.80
CA SER A 506 2.43 -9.24 10.11
C SER A 506 2.32 -10.52 10.92
N ILE A 507 2.61 -10.40 12.21
CA ILE A 507 2.53 -11.47 13.22
C ILE A 507 1.15 -11.46 13.86
N ASN A 508 0.57 -12.64 14.07
CA ASN A 508 -0.64 -12.85 14.86
C ASN A 508 -0.28 -12.91 16.35
N LEU A 509 -0.16 -11.75 17.02
CA LEU A 509 0.19 -11.70 18.44
C LEU A 509 -0.84 -12.39 19.35
N PRO A 510 -2.18 -12.25 19.14
CA PRO A 510 -3.17 -12.96 19.94
C PRO A 510 -2.97 -14.46 20.00
N ARG A 511 -2.61 -15.08 18.88
CA ARG A 511 -2.34 -16.53 18.84
C ARG A 511 -1.18 -16.92 19.73
N LEU A 512 -0.07 -16.18 19.68
CA LEU A 512 1.09 -16.45 20.54
C LEU A 512 0.70 -16.38 22.02
N ALA A 513 -0.16 -15.42 22.38
CA ALA A 513 -0.66 -15.26 23.75
C ALA A 513 -1.60 -16.43 24.15
N ILE A 514 -2.54 -16.81 23.31
CA ILE A 514 -3.45 -17.95 23.55
C ILE A 514 -2.64 -19.22 23.78
N GLU A 515 -1.64 -19.50 22.94
CA GLU A 515 -0.81 -20.68 23.03
C GLU A 515 0.14 -20.66 24.25
N SER A 516 0.39 -19.49 24.81
CA SER A 516 1.23 -19.32 26.02
C SER A 516 0.46 -19.53 27.31
N GLN A 517 -0.88 -19.60 27.27
CA GLN A 517 -1.74 -19.91 28.43
C GLN A 517 -1.42 -19.08 29.68
N GLY A 518 -1.17 -17.76 29.53
CA GLY A 518 -0.81 -16.85 30.60
C GLY A 518 0.67 -16.92 31.04
N ASN A 519 1.50 -17.76 30.43
CA ASN A 519 2.92 -17.81 30.71
C ASN A 519 3.67 -16.75 29.89
N GLU A 520 4.04 -15.67 30.54
CA GLU A 520 4.71 -14.51 29.92
C GLU A 520 6.07 -14.90 29.31
N GLN A 521 6.88 -15.71 29.98
CA GLN A 521 8.18 -16.12 29.44
C GLN A 521 8.00 -16.95 28.16
N LEU A 522 7.07 -17.89 28.15
CA LEU A 522 6.77 -18.71 26.96
C LEU A 522 6.25 -17.84 25.82
N PHE A 523 5.49 -16.77 26.12
CA PHE A 523 5.05 -15.81 25.12
C PHE A 523 6.25 -15.12 24.45
N TYR A 524 7.22 -14.60 25.21
CA TYR A 524 8.40 -13.96 24.65
C TYR A 524 9.30 -14.92 23.88
N GLU A 525 9.43 -16.18 24.31
CA GLU A 525 10.16 -17.21 23.57
C GLU A 525 9.52 -17.49 22.21
N LYS A 526 8.19 -17.61 22.17
CA LYS A 526 7.44 -17.77 20.91
C LYS A 526 7.52 -16.53 20.03
N LEU A 527 7.42 -15.33 20.63
CA LEU A 527 7.54 -14.08 19.91
C LEU A 527 8.92 -13.92 19.26
N GLN A 528 10.00 -14.25 20.00
CA GLN A 528 11.36 -14.24 19.46
C GLN A 528 11.50 -15.18 18.25
N ALA A 529 11.01 -16.42 18.37
CA ALA A 529 11.04 -17.38 17.27
C ALA A 529 10.25 -16.91 16.04
N MET A 530 9.10 -16.24 16.27
CA MET A 530 8.28 -15.71 15.18
C MET A 530 8.94 -14.49 14.51
N LEU A 531 9.59 -13.62 15.27
CA LEU A 531 10.38 -12.49 14.75
C LEU A 531 11.50 -12.99 13.84
N GLU A 532 12.21 -14.06 14.23
CA GLU A 532 13.26 -14.66 13.41
C GLU A 532 12.72 -15.28 12.12
N LEU A 533 11.59 -16.01 12.21
CA LEU A 533 10.92 -16.58 11.05
C LEU A 533 10.49 -15.49 10.04
N VAL A 534 9.88 -14.42 10.53
CA VAL A 534 9.43 -13.30 9.69
C VAL A 534 10.61 -12.56 9.08
N THR A 535 11.68 -12.33 9.85
CA THR A 535 12.90 -11.71 9.33
C THR A 535 13.49 -12.53 8.18
N GLN A 536 13.62 -13.85 8.35
CA GLN A 536 14.13 -14.70 7.29
C GLN A 536 13.23 -14.70 6.06
N GLN A 537 11.90 -14.70 6.25
CA GLN A 537 10.95 -14.61 5.14
C GLN A 537 11.07 -13.28 4.37
N LEU A 538 11.26 -12.16 5.07
CA LEU A 538 11.47 -10.85 4.44
C LEU A 538 12.80 -10.79 3.66
N LEU A 539 13.86 -11.40 4.19
CA LEU A 539 15.14 -11.51 3.51
C LEU A 539 15.07 -12.40 2.27
N ASP A 540 14.35 -13.52 2.32
CA ASP A 540 14.13 -14.36 1.14
C ASP A 540 13.41 -13.57 0.03
N ARG A 541 12.41 -12.73 0.39
CA ARG A 541 11.74 -11.84 -0.56
C ARG A 541 12.68 -10.76 -1.10
N PHE A 542 13.51 -10.18 -0.23
CA PHE A 542 14.53 -9.20 -0.64
C PHE A 542 15.47 -9.79 -1.69
N GLU A 543 15.94 -11.03 -1.52
CA GLU A 543 16.81 -11.69 -2.49
C GLU A 543 16.15 -11.84 -3.87
N ILE A 544 14.85 -12.14 -3.90
CA ILE A 544 14.08 -12.20 -5.17
C ILE A 544 14.04 -10.82 -5.83
N GLN A 545 13.81 -9.76 -5.05
CA GLN A 545 13.74 -8.39 -5.57
C GLN A 545 15.12 -7.87 -5.97
N ALA A 546 16.16 -8.16 -5.19
CA ALA A 546 17.53 -7.71 -5.40
C ALA A 546 18.17 -8.26 -6.69
N ASN A 547 17.76 -9.47 -7.10
CA ASN A 547 18.23 -10.10 -8.34
C ASN A 547 17.50 -9.61 -9.61
N LYS A 548 16.66 -8.61 -9.51
CA LYS A 548 16.01 -7.95 -10.65
C LYS A 548 16.89 -6.83 -11.21
N HIS A 549 16.50 -6.31 -12.37
CA HIS A 549 17.21 -5.26 -13.09
C HIS A 549 16.29 -4.08 -13.39
N ILE A 550 16.83 -2.97 -13.86
CA ILE A 550 16.10 -1.75 -14.23
C ILE A 550 14.90 -2.05 -15.15
N TYR A 551 15.06 -2.96 -16.12
CA TYR A 551 14.02 -3.28 -17.09
C TYR A 551 12.80 -4.00 -16.47
N ASN A 552 12.90 -4.49 -15.22
CA ASN A 552 11.76 -5.02 -14.47
C ASN A 552 10.92 -3.90 -13.83
N TYR A 553 11.50 -2.69 -13.68
CA TYR A 553 10.90 -1.50 -13.10
C TYR A 553 11.24 -0.28 -13.95
N PRO A 554 10.70 -0.19 -15.18
CA PRO A 554 11.13 0.80 -16.16
C PRO A 554 10.85 2.25 -15.73
N PHE A 555 9.86 2.49 -14.90
CA PHE A 555 9.57 3.80 -14.35
C PHE A 555 10.25 4.02 -13.00
N LEU A 556 9.99 3.15 -12.02
CA LEU A 556 10.50 3.29 -10.66
C LEU A 556 12.03 3.38 -10.60
N MET A 557 12.71 2.48 -11.29
CA MET A 557 14.17 2.44 -11.35
C MET A 557 14.72 3.15 -12.60
N GLY A 558 14.08 2.93 -13.75
CA GLY A 558 14.57 3.46 -15.02
C GLY A 558 14.44 4.98 -15.19
N GLN A 559 13.59 5.65 -14.41
CA GLN A 559 13.47 7.11 -14.41
C GLN A 559 14.07 7.76 -13.14
N GLY A 560 14.85 7.02 -12.35
CA GLY A 560 15.52 7.55 -11.16
C GLY A 560 14.57 7.95 -10.03
N VAL A 561 13.35 7.38 -9.98
CA VAL A 561 12.38 7.63 -8.91
C VAL A 561 12.88 7.05 -7.59
N TRP A 562 13.50 5.87 -7.62
CA TRP A 562 14.13 5.28 -6.45
C TRP A 562 15.52 5.85 -6.24
N LEU A 563 15.92 6.03 -4.99
CA LEU A 563 17.20 6.62 -4.60
C LEU A 563 18.37 5.84 -5.23
N ASP A 564 19.27 6.56 -5.90
CA ASP A 564 20.46 6.07 -6.61
C ASP A 564 20.19 5.14 -7.81
N SER A 565 18.94 4.90 -8.19
CA SER A 565 18.64 4.05 -9.35
C SER A 565 19.05 4.67 -10.70
N ASP A 566 19.23 5.97 -10.76
CA ASP A 566 19.75 6.71 -11.92
C ASP A 566 21.24 6.45 -12.22
N HIS A 567 21.97 5.81 -11.29
CA HIS A 567 23.36 5.37 -11.49
C HIS A 567 23.48 3.95 -12.05
N LEU A 568 22.38 3.18 -12.09
CA LEU A 568 22.39 1.79 -12.54
C LEU A 568 22.44 1.66 -14.06
N THR A 569 23.08 0.61 -14.54
CA THR A 569 23.05 0.16 -15.94
C THR A 569 22.09 -1.01 -16.13
N LEU A 570 21.83 -1.39 -17.37
CA LEU A 570 20.94 -2.53 -17.69
C LEU A 570 21.45 -3.88 -17.19
N GLN A 571 22.74 -4.01 -16.86
CA GLN A 571 23.37 -5.23 -16.35
C GLN A 571 23.41 -5.31 -14.84
N ASP A 572 23.26 -4.17 -14.14
CA ASP A 572 23.32 -4.14 -12.69
C ASP A 572 22.06 -4.74 -12.08
N ASP A 573 22.22 -5.49 -11.00
CA ASP A 573 21.12 -5.89 -10.15
C ASP A 573 20.68 -4.72 -9.24
N LEU A 574 19.54 -4.86 -8.56
CA LEU A 574 18.97 -3.79 -7.74
C LEU A 574 19.43 -3.85 -6.27
N ARG A 575 20.30 -4.77 -5.92
CA ARG A 575 20.68 -5.09 -4.53
C ARG A 575 21.07 -3.86 -3.70
N GLU A 576 21.99 -3.07 -4.20
CA GLU A 576 22.52 -1.94 -3.43
C GLU A 576 21.51 -0.82 -3.26
N VAL A 577 20.79 -0.47 -4.31
CA VAL A 577 19.78 0.61 -4.24
C VAL A 577 18.58 0.21 -3.40
N LEU A 578 18.19 -1.07 -3.38
CA LEU A 578 17.09 -1.55 -2.56
C LEU A 578 17.40 -1.51 -1.05
N LYS A 579 18.66 -1.50 -0.64
CA LYS A 579 19.04 -1.35 0.78
C LYS A 579 18.61 0.00 1.38
N HIS A 580 18.32 1.01 0.57
CA HIS A 580 17.71 2.26 1.03
C HIS A 580 16.24 2.10 1.46
N GLY A 581 15.57 1.05 1.01
CA GLY A 581 14.20 0.72 1.41
C GLY A 581 14.11 0.04 2.77
N THR A 582 12.89 -0.23 3.23
CA THR A 582 12.61 -0.89 4.51
C THR A 582 12.00 -2.27 4.32
N LEU A 583 12.39 -3.21 5.18
CA LEU A 583 11.72 -4.49 5.42
C LEU A 583 11.00 -4.37 6.76
N SER A 584 9.66 -4.56 6.78
CA SER A 584 8.90 -4.23 7.98
C SER A 584 8.23 -5.46 8.60
N ILE A 585 8.41 -5.62 9.91
CA ILE A 585 7.68 -6.58 10.72
C ILE A 585 6.46 -5.87 11.28
N GLY A 586 5.29 -6.36 10.96
CA GLY A 586 4.02 -5.85 11.45
C GLY A 586 3.41 -6.72 12.55
N PHE A 587 2.35 -6.24 13.17
CA PHE A 587 1.59 -6.98 14.19
C PHE A 587 0.13 -6.55 14.24
N ILE A 588 -0.72 -7.44 14.73
CA ILE A 588 -2.16 -7.24 14.95
C ILE A 588 -2.51 -7.67 16.37
N GLY A 589 -3.51 -7.01 16.98
CA GLY A 589 -4.21 -7.52 18.14
C GLY A 589 -3.46 -7.38 19.47
N LEU A 590 -2.76 -6.26 19.71
CA LEU A 590 -2.12 -6.02 21.00
C LEU A 590 -3.14 -6.07 22.16
N ALA A 591 -4.33 -5.54 21.97
CA ALA A 591 -5.38 -5.55 22.99
C ALA A 591 -5.79 -6.97 23.38
N GLU A 592 -6.07 -7.83 22.40
CA GLU A 592 -6.43 -9.23 22.62
C GLU A 592 -5.26 -10.06 23.17
N THR A 593 -4.04 -9.71 22.80
CA THR A 593 -2.81 -10.30 23.35
C THR A 593 -2.70 -10.05 24.85
N LEU A 594 -2.84 -8.79 25.26
CA LEU A 594 -2.83 -8.41 26.68
C LEU A 594 -3.99 -9.02 27.46
N THR A 595 -5.18 -9.05 26.87
CA THR A 595 -6.36 -9.71 27.47
C THR A 595 -6.11 -11.21 27.66
N SER A 596 -5.47 -11.89 26.70
CA SER A 596 -5.15 -13.31 26.81
C SER A 596 -4.10 -13.60 27.87
N LEU A 597 -3.09 -12.71 28.03
CA LEU A 597 -2.00 -12.89 28.99
C LEU A 597 -2.37 -12.46 30.41
N TYR A 598 -3.10 -11.33 30.54
CA TYR A 598 -3.27 -10.64 31.82
C TYR A 598 -4.75 -10.39 32.20
N GLY A 599 -5.70 -10.79 31.36
CA GLY A 599 -7.14 -10.60 31.60
C GLY A 599 -7.68 -9.21 31.31
N ARG A 600 -6.84 -8.25 30.88
CA ARG A 600 -7.20 -6.85 30.58
C ARG A 600 -6.39 -6.32 29.39
N HIS A 601 -6.93 -5.35 28.66
CA HIS A 601 -6.19 -4.67 27.59
C HIS A 601 -5.66 -3.30 28.03
N HIS A 602 -4.74 -2.73 27.25
CA HIS A 602 -4.00 -1.49 27.58
C HIS A 602 -4.85 -0.21 27.68
N GLY A 603 -6.12 -0.25 27.34
CA GLY A 603 -7.07 0.84 27.63
C GLY A 603 -7.63 0.83 29.04
N GLU A 604 -7.40 -0.23 29.83
CA GLU A 604 -8.02 -0.45 31.12
C GLU A 604 -7.15 -0.01 32.31
N GLY A 605 -5.92 0.46 32.05
CA GLY A 605 -5.05 0.96 33.11
C GLY A 605 -3.60 1.15 32.65
N GLU A 606 -2.88 2.01 33.36
CA GLU A 606 -1.47 2.35 33.05
C GLU A 606 -0.51 1.17 33.29
N ASP A 607 -0.82 0.31 34.25
CA ASP A 607 -0.06 -0.90 34.54
C ASP A 607 -0.07 -1.89 33.38
N ILE A 608 -1.21 -2.08 32.76
CA ILE A 608 -1.34 -2.96 31.58
C ILE A 608 -0.89 -2.28 30.29
N GLN A 609 -1.02 -0.94 30.21
CA GLN A 609 -0.40 -0.16 29.12
C GLN A 609 1.12 -0.35 29.13
N ALA A 610 1.75 -0.31 30.31
CA ALA A 610 3.19 -0.56 30.43
C ALA A 610 3.59 -1.93 29.89
N LYS A 611 2.78 -2.97 30.11
CA LYS A 611 3.00 -4.31 29.51
C LYS A 611 2.88 -4.29 27.98
N GLY A 612 1.95 -3.54 27.45
CA GLY A 612 1.86 -3.35 25.99
C GLY A 612 3.08 -2.65 25.40
N LEU A 613 3.57 -1.61 26.06
CA LEU A 613 4.80 -0.91 25.68
C LEU A 613 6.02 -1.83 25.78
N GLU A 614 6.09 -2.69 26.79
CA GLU A 614 7.17 -3.67 26.96
C GLU A 614 7.24 -4.66 25.79
N ILE A 615 6.08 -5.21 25.38
CA ILE A 615 6.00 -6.10 24.21
C ILE A 615 6.49 -5.40 22.94
N LEU A 616 5.99 -4.20 22.65
CA LEU A 616 6.40 -3.49 21.44
C LEU A 616 7.84 -2.99 21.51
N ASN A 617 8.34 -2.63 22.68
CA ASN A 617 9.75 -2.30 22.84
C ASN A 617 10.67 -3.52 22.61
N PHE A 618 10.25 -4.71 23.03
CA PHE A 618 10.95 -5.94 22.72
C PHE A 618 11.04 -6.17 21.19
N MET A 619 9.91 -6.05 20.48
CA MET A 619 9.87 -6.17 19.03
C MET A 619 10.72 -5.09 18.33
N ARG A 620 10.65 -3.85 18.81
CA ARG A 620 11.43 -2.72 18.26
C ARG A 620 12.94 -2.94 18.48
N THR A 621 13.35 -3.33 19.67
CA THR A 621 14.75 -3.62 19.98
C THR A 621 15.29 -4.75 19.11
N TYR A 622 14.49 -5.78 18.86
CA TYR A 622 14.84 -6.84 17.92
C TYR A 622 15.09 -6.28 16.50
N CYS A 623 14.17 -5.47 15.97
CA CYS A 623 14.31 -4.84 14.66
C CYS A 623 15.58 -3.97 14.57
N ASP A 624 15.84 -3.14 15.57
CA ASP A 624 17.02 -2.25 15.62
C ASP A 624 18.33 -3.03 15.67
N ASN A 625 18.37 -4.15 16.42
CA ASN A 625 19.52 -5.04 16.49
C ASN A 625 19.78 -5.72 15.12
N LYS A 626 18.72 -6.26 14.50
CA LYS A 626 18.81 -6.89 13.17
C LYS A 626 19.20 -5.89 12.08
N SER A 627 18.69 -4.65 12.15
CA SER A 627 19.09 -3.59 11.22
C SER A 627 20.61 -3.33 11.28
N ARG A 628 21.17 -3.24 12.47
CA ARG A 628 22.61 -3.03 12.66
C ARG A 628 23.46 -4.24 12.26
N GLU A 629 22.98 -5.46 12.58
CA GLU A 629 23.65 -6.70 12.22
C GLU A 629 23.74 -6.86 10.69
N MET A 630 22.65 -6.57 9.99
CA MET A 630 22.51 -6.82 8.55
C MET A 630 22.84 -5.61 7.68
N GLN A 631 23.06 -4.42 8.27
CA GLN A 631 23.21 -3.15 7.54
C GLN A 631 22.06 -2.91 6.57
N MET A 632 20.83 -3.17 7.03
CA MET A 632 19.59 -3.02 6.28
C MET A 632 18.52 -2.37 7.19
N ASN A 633 17.51 -1.76 6.61
CA ASN A 633 16.45 -1.10 7.38
C ASN A 633 15.34 -2.11 7.74
N ILE A 634 15.52 -2.86 8.83
CA ILE A 634 14.47 -3.72 9.40
C ILE A 634 13.69 -2.91 10.43
N THR A 635 12.38 -2.81 10.29
CA THR A 635 11.56 -1.82 11.00
C THR A 635 10.27 -2.43 11.55
N LEU A 636 9.70 -1.81 12.59
CA LEU A 636 8.44 -2.23 13.21
C LEU A 636 7.28 -1.39 12.70
N LEU A 637 6.22 -2.07 12.23
CA LEU A 637 5.03 -1.46 11.65
C LEU A 637 3.76 -1.71 12.49
N GLY A 638 3.06 -0.66 12.86
CA GLY A 638 1.66 -0.77 13.29
C GLY A 638 0.79 -1.13 12.08
N THR A 639 0.54 -2.42 11.85
CA THR A 639 -0.04 -2.94 10.61
C THR A 639 -1.39 -2.31 10.27
N PRO A 640 -1.61 -1.89 9.00
CA PRO A 640 -2.96 -1.66 8.48
C PRO A 640 -3.70 -2.99 8.40
N ALA A 641 -4.77 -3.13 9.20
CA ALA A 641 -5.39 -4.44 9.39
C ALA A 641 -6.21 -4.90 8.19
N GLU A 642 -7.01 -4.02 7.58
CA GLU A 642 -7.91 -4.35 6.49
C GLU A 642 -8.61 -5.71 6.71
N GLY A 643 -8.65 -6.59 5.71
CA GLY A 643 -9.20 -7.94 5.83
C GLY A 643 -8.42 -8.90 6.75
N LEU A 644 -7.16 -8.54 7.13
CA LEU A 644 -6.29 -9.37 7.95
C LEU A 644 -6.84 -9.64 9.36
N SER A 645 -7.40 -8.62 10.02
CA SER A 645 -7.96 -8.75 11.37
C SER A 645 -9.08 -9.79 11.43
N GLY A 646 -9.95 -9.81 10.42
CA GLY A 646 -10.99 -10.82 10.25
C GLY A 646 -10.43 -12.20 9.89
N ARG A 647 -9.38 -12.27 9.04
CA ARG A 647 -8.73 -13.54 8.68
C ARG A 647 -8.15 -14.24 9.90
N PHE A 648 -7.37 -13.56 10.71
CA PHE A 648 -6.72 -14.15 11.88
C PHE A 648 -7.74 -14.66 12.91
N ILE A 649 -8.70 -13.83 13.28
CA ILE A 649 -9.68 -14.24 14.28
C ILE A 649 -10.56 -15.41 13.81
N ARG A 650 -10.95 -15.48 12.53
CA ARG A 650 -11.70 -16.63 12.00
C ARG A 650 -10.90 -17.93 12.13
N MET A 651 -9.59 -17.88 11.86
CA MET A 651 -8.71 -19.05 11.99
C MET A 651 -8.52 -19.46 13.44
N ASP A 652 -8.34 -18.49 14.35
CA ASP A 652 -8.15 -18.74 15.77
C ASP A 652 -9.44 -19.23 16.44
N LYS A 653 -10.58 -18.65 16.09
CA LYS A 653 -11.90 -19.10 16.52
C LYS A 653 -12.18 -20.56 16.11
N LYS A 654 -11.75 -20.95 14.89
CA LYS A 654 -11.86 -22.33 14.40
C LYS A 654 -10.94 -23.29 15.17
N ARG A 655 -9.75 -22.84 15.57
CA ARG A 655 -8.73 -23.68 16.23
C ARG A 655 -8.92 -23.78 17.73
N TYR A 656 -9.27 -22.69 18.40
CA TYR A 656 -9.31 -22.58 19.87
C TYR A 656 -10.72 -22.35 20.43
N GLY A 657 -11.71 -22.17 19.58
CA GLY A 657 -13.07 -21.81 20.02
C GLY A 657 -13.21 -20.32 20.35
N LYS A 658 -14.34 -19.98 21.00
CA LYS A 658 -14.61 -18.63 21.50
C LYS A 658 -13.96 -18.44 22.86
N ILE A 659 -13.00 -17.52 22.95
CA ILE A 659 -12.34 -17.08 24.16
C ILE A 659 -12.85 -15.67 24.49
N PRO A 660 -13.52 -15.44 25.65
CA PRO A 660 -14.05 -14.14 26.00
C PRO A 660 -13.02 -13.02 25.98
N GLY A 661 -13.32 -11.90 25.33
CA GLY A 661 -12.43 -10.75 25.17
C GLY A 661 -11.26 -10.96 24.20
N VAL A 662 -11.11 -12.15 23.61
CA VAL A 662 -10.02 -12.47 22.67
C VAL A 662 -10.56 -12.91 21.30
N THR A 663 -11.34 -14.03 21.23
CA THR A 663 -11.84 -14.55 19.94
C THR A 663 -13.35 -14.51 19.81
N ASP A 664 -14.05 -13.83 20.67
CA ASP A 664 -15.52 -13.76 20.73
C ASP A 664 -16.14 -12.73 19.76
N ARG A 665 -15.31 -11.90 19.11
CA ARG A 665 -15.72 -10.90 18.12
C ARG A 665 -15.45 -11.36 16.69
N GLU A 666 -15.70 -10.48 15.70
CA GLU A 666 -15.53 -10.81 14.29
C GLU A 666 -14.17 -10.35 13.73
N TYR A 667 -13.41 -9.54 14.48
CA TYR A 667 -12.09 -9.06 14.09
C TYR A 667 -11.19 -8.88 15.32
N TYR A 668 -9.87 -8.95 15.14
CA TYR A 668 -8.89 -8.50 16.10
C TYR A 668 -8.67 -7.00 15.98
N THR A 669 -8.39 -6.36 17.10
CA THR A 669 -8.09 -4.92 17.12
C THR A 669 -6.84 -4.63 16.28
N ASN A 670 -6.90 -3.52 15.53
CA ASN A 670 -5.82 -3.10 14.64
C ASN A 670 -4.59 -2.68 15.45
N SER A 671 -3.43 -3.27 15.14
CA SER A 671 -2.11 -2.96 15.72
C SER A 671 -2.13 -2.73 17.24
N PHE A 672 -1.80 -1.52 17.69
CA PHE A 672 -1.77 -1.09 19.12
C PHE A 672 -3.00 -0.27 19.53
N HIS A 673 -4.03 -0.21 18.71
CA HIS A 673 -5.20 0.60 19.03
C HIS A 673 -5.94 0.07 20.27
N ILE A 674 -6.54 0.98 21.02
CA ILE A 674 -7.55 0.61 22.00
C ILE A 674 -8.79 0.13 21.22
N PRO A 675 -9.43 -0.96 21.66
CA PRO A 675 -10.59 -1.50 20.95
C PRO A 675 -11.72 -0.47 20.77
N VAL A 676 -12.26 -0.38 19.57
CA VAL A 676 -13.32 0.61 19.20
C VAL A 676 -14.57 0.48 20.08
N TRP A 677 -14.88 -0.74 20.51
CA TRP A 677 -16.04 -1.02 21.37
C TRP A 677 -15.83 -0.65 22.84
N TYR A 678 -14.59 -0.34 23.25
CA TYR A 678 -14.31 0.02 24.65
C TYR A 678 -14.68 1.48 24.90
N PRO A 679 -15.54 1.75 25.91
CA PRO A 679 -15.97 3.11 26.22
C PRO A 679 -14.83 3.90 26.86
N ILE A 680 -14.21 4.76 26.10
CA ILE A 680 -13.11 5.61 26.52
C ILE A 680 -13.27 7.01 25.92
N SER A 681 -12.83 8.05 26.63
CA SER A 681 -12.84 9.39 26.09
C SER A 681 -11.79 9.52 24.96
N VAL A 682 -12.07 10.36 23.98
CA VAL A 682 -11.14 10.69 22.89
C VAL A 682 -9.76 11.11 23.45
N TYR A 683 -9.77 11.93 24.48
CA TYR A 683 -8.55 12.43 25.11
C TYR A 683 -7.71 11.33 25.78
N ASP A 684 -8.35 10.43 26.50
CA ASP A 684 -7.67 9.29 27.13
C ASP A 684 -7.15 8.30 26.09
N LYS A 685 -7.93 8.04 25.05
CA LYS A 685 -7.51 7.18 23.93
C LYS A 685 -6.24 7.70 23.28
N ILE A 686 -6.19 8.99 22.93
CA ILE A 686 -5.02 9.62 22.32
C ILE A 686 -3.82 9.56 23.28
N ARG A 687 -4.03 9.88 24.56
CA ARG A 687 -2.98 9.84 25.60
C ARG A 687 -2.37 8.45 25.76
N LEU A 688 -3.21 7.41 25.73
CA LEU A 688 -2.77 6.02 25.90
C LEU A 688 -2.13 5.44 24.62
N GLU A 689 -2.57 5.85 23.44
CA GLU A 689 -1.99 5.40 22.17
C GLU A 689 -0.69 6.13 21.79
N GLY A 690 -0.53 7.40 22.17
CA GLY A 690 0.62 8.24 21.79
C GLY A 690 1.99 7.60 22.01
N PRO A 691 2.31 6.99 23.15
CA PRO A 691 3.63 6.38 23.41
C PRO A 691 4.01 5.26 22.43
N TYR A 692 3.04 4.54 21.86
CA TYR A 692 3.31 3.45 20.90
C TYR A 692 3.84 3.93 19.55
N HIS A 693 3.55 5.19 19.17
CA HIS A 693 4.01 5.77 17.92
C HIS A 693 5.53 5.80 17.79
N ALA A 694 6.23 6.11 18.87
CA ALA A 694 7.69 6.13 18.91
C ALA A 694 8.32 4.75 18.64
N LEU A 695 7.62 3.67 19.00
CA LEU A 695 8.10 2.30 18.82
C LEU A 695 7.88 1.80 17.38
N CYS A 696 6.86 2.26 16.70
CA CYS A 696 6.49 1.82 15.34
C CYS A 696 7.14 2.72 14.27
N ASN A 697 8.43 2.54 13.99
CA ASN A 697 9.21 3.39 13.09
C ASN A 697 8.96 3.17 11.59
N ALA A 698 8.32 2.07 11.20
CA ALA A 698 7.89 1.81 9.81
C ALA A 698 6.55 2.48 9.45
N GLY A 699 5.76 2.80 10.46
CA GLY A 699 4.46 3.43 10.30
C GLY A 699 3.52 3.16 11.46
N HIS A 700 2.65 4.11 11.70
CA HIS A 700 1.67 4.13 12.78
C HIS A 700 0.57 5.13 12.43
N ILE A 701 -0.57 5.00 13.08
CA ILE A 701 -1.65 5.98 13.03
C ILE A 701 -2.48 5.82 14.32
N SER A 702 -3.05 6.92 14.81
CA SER A 702 -4.17 6.88 15.75
C SER A 702 -5.42 7.39 15.05
N TYR A 703 -6.49 6.61 15.15
CA TYR A 703 -7.81 7.00 14.69
C TYR A 703 -8.62 7.51 15.88
N VAL A 704 -9.27 8.65 15.67
CA VAL A 704 -10.27 9.18 16.57
C VAL A 704 -11.60 9.19 15.87
N GLU A 705 -12.64 8.71 16.54
CA GLU A 705 -13.99 8.71 16.03
C GLU A 705 -14.80 9.75 16.82
N LEU A 706 -15.32 10.75 16.12
CA LEU A 706 -16.18 11.78 16.68
C LEU A 706 -17.61 11.55 16.23
N ASP A 707 -18.53 11.57 17.19
CA ASP A 707 -19.95 11.54 16.90
C ASP A 707 -20.46 12.93 16.47
N GLY A 708 -21.41 12.95 15.57
CA GLY A 708 -22.10 14.17 15.16
C GLY A 708 -21.41 14.95 14.03
N ASP A 709 -21.97 16.12 13.71
CA ASP A 709 -21.51 16.97 12.61
C ASP A 709 -20.35 17.87 13.05
N THR A 710 -19.13 17.39 12.81
CA THR A 710 -17.89 18.08 13.15
C THR A 710 -17.71 19.39 12.37
N ALA A 711 -18.34 19.56 11.22
CA ALA A 711 -18.26 20.78 10.43
C ALA A 711 -18.91 21.99 11.12
N HIS A 712 -19.83 21.74 12.07
CA HIS A 712 -20.46 22.79 12.87
C HIS A 712 -19.63 23.20 14.10
N ASN A 713 -18.56 22.48 14.45
CA ASN A 713 -17.70 22.80 15.59
C ASN A 713 -16.21 22.56 15.26
N VAL A 714 -15.70 23.39 14.38
CA VAL A 714 -14.29 23.32 13.92
C VAL A 714 -13.30 23.57 15.06
N GLU A 715 -13.66 24.40 16.07
CA GLU A 715 -12.80 24.66 17.23
C GLU A 715 -12.62 23.38 18.07
N ALA A 716 -13.67 22.61 18.28
CA ALA A 716 -13.56 21.31 18.98
C ALA A 716 -12.71 20.35 18.17
N PHE A 717 -12.86 20.30 16.85
CA PHE A 717 -12.03 19.51 15.96
C PHE A 717 -10.54 19.90 16.07
N GLU A 718 -10.23 21.20 15.98
CA GLU A 718 -8.87 21.72 16.17
C GLU A 718 -8.30 21.33 17.54
N THR A 719 -9.10 21.38 18.61
CA THR A 719 -8.68 20.96 19.96
C THR A 719 -8.24 19.50 20.00
N VAL A 720 -8.92 18.60 19.29
CA VAL A 720 -8.53 17.19 19.18
C VAL A 720 -7.20 17.06 18.44
N VAL A 721 -7.01 17.79 17.33
CA VAL A 721 -5.75 17.79 16.58
C VAL A 721 -4.58 18.28 17.45
N ARG A 722 -4.80 19.33 18.25
CA ARG A 722 -3.80 19.86 19.18
C ARG A 722 -3.49 18.85 20.30
N HIS A 723 -4.49 18.16 20.80
CA HIS A 723 -4.28 17.13 21.81
C HIS A 723 -3.47 15.95 21.27
N MET A 724 -3.64 15.56 20.00
CA MET A 724 -2.77 14.58 19.34
C MET A 724 -1.31 15.05 19.32
N HIS A 725 -1.07 16.32 18.96
CA HIS A 725 0.26 16.91 18.99
C HIS A 725 0.87 16.84 20.41
N ASP A 726 0.14 17.28 21.42
CA ASP A 726 0.60 17.35 22.83
C ASP A 726 0.88 15.97 23.42
N CYS A 727 0.16 14.94 22.97
CA CYS A 727 0.37 13.54 23.39
C CYS A 727 1.47 12.83 22.59
N GLY A 728 2.18 13.51 21.69
CA GLY A 728 3.27 12.94 20.93
C GLY A 728 2.85 11.93 19.87
N VAL A 729 1.61 12.02 19.36
CA VAL A 729 1.17 11.26 18.20
C VAL A 729 2.00 11.65 16.98
N GLY A 730 2.49 10.68 16.22
CA GLY A 730 3.27 10.97 15.01
C GLY A 730 2.42 11.16 13.77
N TYR A 731 1.29 10.46 13.69
CA TYR A 731 0.33 10.55 12.61
C TYR A 731 -1.06 10.18 13.12
N GLY A 732 -2.04 11.01 12.82
CA GLY A 732 -3.40 10.86 13.29
C GLY A 732 -4.46 11.18 12.24
N SER A 733 -5.62 10.54 12.39
CA SER A 733 -6.81 10.77 11.58
C SER A 733 -8.03 10.93 12.49
N ILE A 734 -8.92 11.81 12.10
CA ILE A 734 -10.20 12.02 12.79
C ILE A 734 -11.31 11.58 11.85
N ASN A 735 -12.01 10.53 12.24
CA ASN A 735 -13.17 10.03 11.52
C ASN A 735 -14.45 10.62 12.13
N HIS A 736 -15.40 10.89 11.28
CA HIS A 736 -16.76 11.31 11.68
C HIS A 736 -17.76 10.77 10.67
N PRO A 737 -19.05 10.66 11.02
CA PRO A 737 -20.04 10.17 10.09
C PRO A 737 -20.12 11.03 8.82
N VAL A 738 -19.95 10.41 7.68
CA VAL A 738 -20.20 10.99 6.34
C VAL A 738 -20.97 9.93 5.56
N ASP A 739 -22.27 9.84 5.84
CA ASP A 739 -23.14 8.85 5.22
C ASP A 739 -23.57 9.33 3.83
N ARG A 740 -23.82 8.38 2.95
CA ARG A 740 -24.43 8.63 1.64
C ARG A 740 -25.63 7.74 1.47
N ASP A 741 -26.79 8.35 1.26
CA ASP A 741 -27.97 7.60 0.87
C ASP A 741 -27.82 7.12 -0.58
N PRO A 742 -27.88 5.81 -0.84
CA PRO A 742 -27.67 5.26 -2.17
C PRO A 742 -28.82 5.57 -3.14
N ILE A 743 -29.97 5.99 -2.63
CA ILE A 743 -31.17 6.26 -3.45
C ILE A 743 -31.27 7.72 -3.82
N CYS A 744 -31.21 8.63 -2.83
CA CYS A 744 -31.39 10.05 -3.10
C CYS A 744 -30.06 10.82 -3.20
N GLY A 745 -28.91 10.15 -3.00
CA GLY A 745 -27.58 10.76 -3.09
C GLY A 745 -27.28 11.79 -2.00
N TYR A 746 -28.07 11.84 -0.90
CA TYR A 746 -27.76 12.71 0.23
C TYR A 746 -26.41 12.33 0.82
N VAL A 747 -25.59 13.33 1.09
CA VAL A 747 -24.29 13.18 1.76
C VAL A 747 -24.32 14.02 3.03
N GLY A 748 -24.03 13.39 4.16
CA GLY A 748 -24.08 14.00 5.49
C GLY A 748 -24.37 12.95 6.56
N ILE A 749 -24.76 13.38 7.74
CA ILE A 749 -25.17 12.47 8.82
C ILE A 749 -26.58 11.97 8.54
N ILE A 750 -26.73 10.67 8.35
CA ILE A 750 -28.06 10.05 8.10
C ILE A 750 -28.66 9.51 9.38
N GLY A 751 -27.88 8.96 10.29
CA GLY A 751 -28.41 8.24 11.45
C GLY A 751 -29.37 7.12 11.02
N ASP A 752 -30.50 6.97 11.72
CA ASP A 752 -31.50 5.93 11.41
C ASP A 752 -32.38 6.26 10.19
N VAL A 753 -32.48 7.54 9.81
CA VAL A 753 -33.41 8.02 8.78
C VAL A 753 -32.73 9.09 7.91
N CYS A 754 -32.68 8.88 6.60
CA CYS A 754 -32.16 9.87 5.68
C CYS A 754 -32.95 11.19 5.75
N PRO A 755 -32.29 12.34 6.03
CA PRO A 755 -32.98 13.63 6.15
C PRO A 755 -33.64 14.11 4.86
N ARG A 756 -33.16 13.64 3.69
CA ARG A 756 -33.69 14.05 2.37
C ARG A 756 -34.86 13.22 1.91
N CYS A 757 -34.75 11.88 1.98
CA CYS A 757 -35.78 10.99 1.42
C CYS A 757 -36.62 10.24 2.47
N GLY A 758 -36.23 10.30 3.74
CA GLY A 758 -36.93 9.61 4.82
C GLY A 758 -36.69 8.09 4.87
N ARG A 759 -35.76 7.53 4.08
CA ARG A 759 -35.43 6.09 4.06
C ARG A 759 -34.70 5.68 5.35
N ARG A 760 -35.01 4.51 5.87
CA ARG A 760 -34.21 3.85 6.90
C ARG A 760 -33.20 2.89 6.31
N GLU A 761 -32.12 2.63 7.01
CA GLU A 761 -31.12 1.66 6.58
C GLU A 761 -31.74 0.26 6.42
N GLY A 762 -31.44 -0.40 5.30
CA GLY A 762 -32.00 -1.73 4.96
C GLY A 762 -33.46 -1.73 4.47
N GLU A 763 -34.12 -0.56 4.40
CA GLU A 763 -35.51 -0.46 3.93
C GLU A 763 -35.53 -0.38 2.39
N GLU A 764 -36.36 -1.26 1.77
CA GLU A 764 -36.68 -1.15 0.35
C GLU A 764 -37.66 0.02 0.13
N ILE A 765 -37.33 0.89 -0.82
CA ILE A 765 -38.19 2.02 -1.16
C ILE A 765 -39.24 1.55 -2.16
N ALA A 766 -40.51 1.88 -1.89
CA ALA A 766 -41.62 1.63 -2.82
C ALA A 766 -41.33 2.31 -4.19
N PRO A 767 -41.58 1.64 -5.32
CA PRO A 767 -41.32 2.18 -6.65
C PRO A 767 -41.92 3.56 -6.89
N GLU A 768 -43.10 3.84 -6.35
CA GLU A 768 -43.78 5.14 -6.45
C GLU A 768 -42.98 6.26 -5.77
N ARG A 769 -42.32 5.96 -4.64
CA ARG A 769 -41.49 6.91 -3.91
C ARG A 769 -40.16 7.14 -4.65
N VAL A 770 -39.58 6.11 -5.26
CA VAL A 770 -38.40 6.24 -6.11
C VAL A 770 -38.71 7.18 -7.29
N GLU A 771 -39.88 7.05 -7.91
CA GLU A 771 -40.27 7.90 -9.03
C GLU A 771 -40.53 9.36 -8.60
N GLU A 772 -41.08 9.56 -7.41
CA GLU A 772 -41.24 10.91 -6.82
C GLU A 772 -39.86 11.54 -6.55
N LEU A 773 -38.89 10.80 -5.96
CA LEU A 773 -37.54 11.27 -5.70
C LEU A 773 -36.78 11.57 -7.00
N ARG A 774 -36.99 10.75 -8.06
CA ARG A 774 -36.41 10.99 -9.39
C ARG A 774 -36.92 12.32 -9.99
N ARG A 775 -38.18 12.66 -9.80
CA ARG A 775 -38.71 13.96 -10.24
C ARG A 775 -38.17 15.13 -9.42
N MET A 776 -37.98 14.93 -8.10
CA MET A 776 -37.49 16.00 -7.23
C MET A 776 -35.98 16.23 -7.38
N TYR A 777 -35.22 15.20 -7.71
CA TYR A 777 -33.76 15.22 -7.79
C TYR A 777 -33.24 14.53 -9.07
N PRO A 778 -33.58 15.04 -10.26
CA PRO A 778 -33.25 14.38 -11.53
C PRO A 778 -31.72 14.33 -11.82
N GLU A 779 -30.96 15.20 -11.19
CA GLU A 779 -29.49 15.27 -11.31
C GLU A 779 -28.74 14.18 -10.49
N MET A 780 -29.45 13.42 -9.66
CA MET A 780 -28.80 12.42 -8.80
C MET A 780 -28.34 11.19 -9.59
N PRO A 781 -27.06 10.73 -9.41
CA PRO A 781 -26.51 9.58 -10.12
C PRO A 781 -27.33 8.29 -9.94
N ALA A 782 -27.93 8.10 -8.78
CA ALA A 782 -28.80 6.96 -8.48
C ALA A 782 -30.03 6.86 -9.41
N PHE A 783 -30.39 7.95 -10.07
CA PHE A 783 -31.55 8.02 -10.98
C PHE A 783 -31.14 8.15 -12.45
N GLN A 784 -29.85 8.31 -12.75
CA GLN A 784 -29.30 8.34 -14.10
C GLN A 784 -28.90 6.90 -14.48
N GLY A 785 -29.65 6.25 -15.35
CA GLY A 785 -29.30 4.95 -15.92
C GLY A 785 -30.14 3.75 -15.45
N ILE A 786 -31.28 3.99 -14.83
CA ILE A 786 -32.30 2.97 -14.63
C ILE A 786 -33.45 3.29 -15.63
N GLU A 787 -33.27 2.85 -16.89
CA GLU A 787 -34.38 2.64 -17.83
C GLU A 787 -34.91 1.22 -17.68
#